data_0c01ba14c2e13f096b319111f2f097da
#
_entry.id   0c01ba14c2e13f096b319111f2f097da
#
_cell.length_a   1.000
_cell.length_b   1.000
_cell.length_c   1.000
_cell.angle_alpha   90.00
_cell.angle_beta   90.00
_cell.angle_gamma   90.00
#
_symmetry.space_group_name_H-M   'P 1'
#
loop_
_entity.id
_entity.type
_entity.pdbx_description
1 polymer ?
#
loop_
_entity_poly.entity_id
_entity_poly.type
_entity_poly.pdbx_seq_one_letter_code
_entity_poly.pdbx_strand_id
1 'polypeptide(L)'
;MAPTLRRTSPLPRTLLVGLLGLSAARAAAQCPDGAPPPCRGASAATRMHPVNPQLSQHTWIVVPFTNATRTADLDWLRDASVNLLTLDLGQWSDIRVVDDKHVGDLLRELPPARVAQPLTLNDGVAIARRAGAGRLVMGDYFRIGKGARFIVNVFDVVTGKRLRSVTHDSADPDSVLGAFAPIARGVLALPPPPDAKLGATGTTRVDAYQEYLMGTTALNRFAVDTAVVHLRRALALDSGFALAHYKLAVAMHWTVDRSSADAESAHALAASRLSGGLPARERALINARLAIASGENERACEGARTLVARDSLDVEAIYTVGECEYHGGRQIGEPIDSLHGRFRGNWNRAIASFRRVLALDPTYHPAFGHVVDMLSPPVVVVCPANPTPGVSCGNDPAVWIAVIIREGDSLDIRPVRSTGPDYGAQFRRATANRSRVLNLQAARRIAEDWVEASQHGARSLLDLGRLNIQLGELAAADDALRQIGKDADRQTRVEGLEWRLQIAAQRADGPGGLKLLDSLGRLMVTTTDSEMYASHAIVYGKLQPIHDVIRRLGAASRWPPERVQYTLDVPRILLGVPDERFLQDERAFWLVAPGDSVCAAGLPTCRTSFLLPSLAYASNVRRTWWPPFSVETWGYRFEIARGLSMNDRAAVVKSMEWMDSSSHADNRVLAEESSLTALALGGALAIGDSSRALRYARFATDTLLPYLYDSGVGGTPGGAVYYKPAMAPRLMLLRAELEAALGSRDEARIWYDRVLSLWSDADAELQPVVARIRAARAALGPPRD
;
A
#
# COMPACT_ATOMS: atom_id res chain seq x y z
N MET A 1 1.50 64.19 46.37
CA MET A 1 0.79 64.97 45.34
C MET A 1 0.26 64.05 44.33
N ALA A 2 -1.03 63.79 44.37
CA ALA A 2 -1.73 63.04 43.32
C ALA A 2 -2.26 63.99 42.25
N PRO A 3 -2.46 63.55 41.02
CA PRO A 3 -3.67 63.95 40.34
C PRO A 3 -4.44 62.81 39.69
N THR A 4 -5.67 62.70 40.12
CA THR A 4 -6.96 62.67 39.43
C THR A 4 -7.09 61.80 38.15
N LEU A 5 -7.86 60.74 38.31
CA LEU A 5 -8.59 59.97 37.32
C LEU A 5 -9.51 60.87 36.50
N ARG A 6 -9.44 60.74 35.15
CA ARG A 6 -10.52 61.15 34.22
C ARG A 6 -11.22 59.90 33.69
N ARG A 7 -12.51 59.88 33.88
CA ARG A 7 -13.50 58.95 33.32
C ARG A 7 -13.49 59.07 31.80
N THR A 8 -13.44 57.97 31.09
CA THR A 8 -13.78 57.88 29.69
C THR A 8 -15.08 57.07 29.52
N SER A 9 -15.95 57.64 28.71
CA SER A 9 -17.32 57.25 28.40
C SER A 9 -17.42 55.88 27.71
N PRO A 10 -18.55 55.17 27.83
CA PRO A 10 -18.72 53.89 27.17
C PRO A 10 -19.00 54.04 25.68
N LEU A 11 -18.27 53.24 24.86
CA LEU A 11 -18.53 53.05 23.46
C LEU A 11 -19.85 52.32 23.22
N PRO A 12 -20.62 52.66 22.17
CA PRO A 12 -21.96 52.08 21.98
C PRO A 12 -21.92 50.63 21.59
N ARG A 13 -22.79 49.82 22.18
CA ARG A 13 -23.00 48.37 22.03
C ARG A 13 -23.33 47.91 20.59
N THR A 14 -23.52 48.81 19.64
CA THR A 14 -23.92 48.49 18.27
C THR A 14 -22.77 48.05 17.34
N LEU A 15 -21.49 48.24 17.69
CA LEU A 15 -20.34 47.83 16.90
C LEU A 15 -19.89 46.36 17.17
N LEU A 16 -20.31 45.80 18.28
CA LEU A 16 -19.91 44.40 18.65
C LEU A 16 -20.77 43.35 17.92
N VAL A 17 -21.99 43.69 17.52
CA VAL A 17 -22.89 42.78 16.79
C VAL A 17 -22.48 42.59 15.31
N GLY A 18 -21.89 43.63 14.71
CA GLY A 18 -21.43 43.60 13.31
C GLY A 18 -20.18 42.75 13.10
N LEU A 19 -19.29 42.64 14.11
CA LEU A 19 -18.05 41.84 14.01
C LEU A 19 -18.30 40.35 14.27
N LEU A 20 -19.31 40.01 15.04
CA LEU A 20 -19.72 38.60 15.27
C LEU A 20 -20.49 38.03 14.06
N GLY A 21 -21.21 38.90 13.31
CA GLY A 21 -21.92 38.48 12.09
C GLY A 21 -20.98 38.15 10.92
N LEU A 22 -19.82 38.81 10.82
CA LEU A 22 -18.83 38.57 9.75
C LEU A 22 -18.00 37.30 10.01
N SER A 23 -17.85 36.88 11.28
CA SER A 23 -17.17 35.63 11.63
C SER A 23 -18.05 34.41 11.41
N ALA A 24 -19.37 34.53 11.60
CA ALA A 24 -20.33 33.44 11.37
C ALA A 24 -20.58 33.20 9.87
N ALA A 25 -20.49 34.24 9.01
CA ALA A 25 -20.66 34.09 7.57
C ALA A 25 -19.48 33.39 6.89
N ARG A 26 -18.28 33.45 7.47
CA ARG A 26 -17.11 32.70 6.97
C ARG A 26 -17.09 31.22 7.40
N ALA A 27 -17.72 30.88 8.51
CA ALA A 27 -17.84 29.50 8.98
C ALA A 27 -18.91 28.69 8.19
N ALA A 28 -19.85 29.37 7.52
CA ALA A 28 -20.91 28.71 6.73
C ALA A 28 -20.48 28.32 5.30
N ALA A 29 -19.25 28.67 4.88
CA ALA A 29 -18.73 28.37 3.54
C ALA A 29 -17.84 27.12 3.49
N GLN A 30 -17.72 26.36 4.58
CA GLN A 30 -16.99 25.10 4.60
C GLN A 30 -17.96 23.95 4.84
N CYS A 31 -17.78 22.86 4.07
CA CYS A 31 -18.49 21.62 4.29
C CYS A 31 -18.20 21.06 5.69
N PRO A 32 -19.08 20.22 6.27
CA PRO A 32 -18.86 19.64 7.60
C PRO A 32 -17.54 18.84 7.74
N ASP A 33 -16.97 18.42 6.60
CA ASP A 33 -15.68 17.73 6.49
C ASP A 33 -14.48 18.68 6.28
N GLY A 34 -14.71 19.99 6.30
CA GLY A 34 -13.68 21.02 6.12
C GLY A 34 -13.28 21.26 4.66
N ALA A 35 -13.91 20.58 3.69
CA ALA A 35 -13.66 20.78 2.28
C ALA A 35 -14.36 22.04 1.74
N PRO A 36 -13.86 22.68 0.67
CA PRO A 36 -14.60 23.74 -0.01
C PRO A 36 -15.87 23.18 -0.68
N PRO A 37 -16.96 23.98 -0.76
CA PRO A 37 -18.17 23.55 -1.48
C PRO A 37 -17.91 23.18 -2.95
N PRO A 38 -18.69 22.25 -3.54
CA PRO A 38 -19.94 21.67 -3.02
C PRO A 38 -19.72 20.55 -2.01
N CYS A 39 -20.52 20.57 -0.94
CA CYS A 39 -20.45 19.56 0.11
C CYS A 39 -20.87 18.17 -0.41
N ARG A 40 -20.30 17.10 0.16
CA ARG A 40 -20.71 15.71 -0.13
C ARG A 40 -22.21 15.54 0.08
N GLY A 41 -22.86 14.94 -0.88
CA GLY A 41 -24.31 14.79 -0.98
C GLY A 41 -24.82 15.05 -2.40
N ALA A 42 -24.00 15.66 -3.26
CA ALA A 42 -24.23 15.63 -4.69
C ALA A 42 -23.93 14.22 -5.21
N SER A 43 -24.92 13.63 -5.85
CA SER A 43 -24.90 12.28 -6.39
C SER A 43 -23.65 11.99 -7.23
N ALA A 44 -23.30 10.71 -7.39
CA ALA A 44 -22.21 10.20 -8.24
C ALA A 44 -22.19 10.77 -9.68
N ALA A 45 -23.29 11.34 -10.12
CA ALA A 45 -23.40 12.07 -11.40
C ALA A 45 -22.48 13.31 -11.52
N THR A 46 -21.89 13.80 -10.41
CA THR A 46 -21.04 15.00 -10.41
C THR A 46 -19.54 14.68 -10.56
N ARG A 47 -19.15 13.43 -10.67
CA ARG A 47 -17.74 13.02 -10.87
C ARG A 47 -17.39 12.66 -12.31
N MET A 48 -18.21 13.05 -13.23
CA MET A 48 -17.85 13.05 -14.65
C MET A 48 -16.67 14.00 -14.85
N HIS A 49 -15.79 13.67 -15.79
CA HIS A 49 -14.72 14.59 -16.18
C HIS A 49 -15.29 15.99 -16.36
N PRO A 50 -14.68 17.03 -15.75
CA PRO A 50 -15.23 18.37 -15.81
C PRO A 50 -15.44 18.78 -17.26
N VAL A 51 -16.64 19.23 -17.60
CA VAL A 51 -16.88 19.81 -18.93
C VAL A 51 -16.02 21.07 -19.02
N ASN A 52 -15.00 21.05 -19.87
CA ASN A 52 -14.22 22.25 -20.13
C ASN A 52 -15.07 23.18 -20.98
N PRO A 53 -15.55 24.34 -20.46
CA PRO A 53 -16.39 25.26 -21.20
C PRO A 53 -15.65 25.99 -22.31
N GLN A 54 -14.31 26.02 -22.27
CA GLN A 54 -13.46 26.68 -23.25
C GLN A 54 -12.78 25.64 -24.14
N LEU A 55 -13.28 25.49 -25.37
CA LEU A 55 -12.68 24.62 -26.38
C LEU A 55 -11.39 25.26 -26.91
N SER A 56 -10.29 24.58 -26.83
CA SER A 56 -9.01 24.98 -27.38
C SER A 56 -8.85 24.41 -28.79
N GLN A 57 -8.61 25.30 -29.76
CA GLN A 57 -8.33 24.91 -31.14
C GLN A 57 -6.97 24.20 -31.30
N HIS A 58 -6.09 24.33 -30.31
CA HIS A 58 -4.82 23.63 -30.22
C HIS A 58 -4.96 22.25 -29.54
N THR A 59 -6.10 21.93 -28.94
CA THR A 59 -6.37 20.62 -28.36
C THR A 59 -7.12 19.74 -29.34
N TRP A 60 -6.55 18.59 -29.64
CA TRP A 60 -7.04 17.58 -30.56
C TRP A 60 -7.44 16.32 -29.80
N ILE A 61 -8.48 15.66 -30.27
CA ILE A 61 -8.88 14.35 -29.76
C ILE A 61 -9.07 13.40 -30.93
N VAL A 62 -8.56 12.18 -30.75
CA VAL A 62 -8.78 11.05 -31.65
C VAL A 62 -9.78 10.13 -30.98
N VAL A 63 -10.91 9.86 -31.60
CA VAL A 63 -11.85 8.87 -31.12
C VAL A 63 -11.70 7.55 -31.89
N PRO A 64 -12.08 6.40 -31.30
CA PRO A 64 -11.95 5.12 -31.97
C PRO A 64 -12.58 5.10 -33.35
N PHE A 65 -11.82 4.57 -34.33
CA PHE A 65 -12.32 4.42 -35.68
C PHE A 65 -13.33 3.31 -35.80
N THR A 66 -14.23 3.42 -36.74
CA THR A 66 -15.28 2.43 -36.99
C THR A 66 -14.81 1.34 -37.94
N ASN A 67 -14.99 0.08 -37.56
CA ASN A 67 -14.82 -1.06 -38.45
C ASN A 67 -16.01 -1.19 -39.40
N ALA A 68 -15.91 -0.62 -40.60
CA ALA A 68 -16.98 -0.66 -41.61
C ALA A 68 -17.10 -2.04 -42.30
N THR A 69 -16.08 -2.90 -42.19
CA THR A 69 -16.12 -4.28 -42.73
C THR A 69 -16.91 -5.22 -41.80
N ARG A 70 -16.97 -4.92 -40.50
CA ARG A 70 -17.59 -5.73 -39.46
C ARG A 70 -16.99 -7.15 -39.34
N THR A 71 -15.72 -7.32 -39.69
CA THR A 71 -14.96 -8.56 -39.49
C THR A 71 -14.15 -8.46 -38.21
N ALA A 72 -14.29 -9.43 -37.30
CA ALA A 72 -13.72 -9.39 -35.96
C ALA A 72 -12.17 -9.31 -35.94
N ASP A 73 -11.52 -9.81 -36.96
CA ASP A 73 -10.06 -9.80 -37.08
C ASP A 73 -9.45 -8.41 -37.24
N LEU A 74 -10.25 -7.37 -37.56
CA LEU A 74 -9.84 -5.98 -37.65
C LEU A 74 -10.31 -5.14 -36.45
N ASP A 75 -11.09 -5.69 -35.51
CA ASP A 75 -11.67 -4.91 -34.39
C ASP A 75 -10.62 -4.24 -33.50
N TRP A 76 -9.44 -4.83 -33.37
CA TRP A 76 -8.33 -4.27 -32.62
C TRP A 76 -7.86 -2.89 -33.15
N LEU A 77 -8.08 -2.60 -34.44
CA LEU A 77 -7.75 -1.31 -35.07
C LEU A 77 -8.57 -0.16 -34.47
N ARG A 78 -9.69 -0.45 -33.84
CA ARG A 78 -10.49 0.54 -33.13
C ARG A 78 -9.66 1.25 -32.07
N ASP A 79 -9.08 0.52 -31.14
CA ASP A 79 -8.28 1.06 -30.05
C ASP A 79 -6.87 1.45 -30.54
N ALA A 80 -6.31 0.69 -31.47
CA ALA A 80 -5.04 1.02 -32.12
C ALA A 80 -5.05 2.37 -32.80
N SER A 81 -6.17 2.78 -33.44
CA SER A 81 -6.29 4.06 -34.13
C SER A 81 -6.12 5.25 -33.16
N VAL A 82 -6.65 5.14 -31.96
CA VAL A 82 -6.47 6.17 -30.92
C VAL A 82 -5.01 6.18 -30.47
N ASN A 83 -4.48 5.03 -30.05
CA ASN A 83 -3.12 4.94 -29.50
C ASN A 83 -2.05 5.41 -30.50
N LEU A 84 -2.09 4.89 -31.73
CA LEU A 84 -1.09 5.21 -32.77
C LEU A 84 -1.16 6.67 -33.24
N LEU A 85 -2.36 7.21 -33.45
CA LEU A 85 -2.48 8.62 -33.85
C LEU A 85 -2.15 9.58 -32.70
N THR A 86 -2.48 9.24 -31.47
CA THR A 86 -2.08 10.04 -30.30
C THR A 86 -0.56 10.08 -30.18
N LEU A 87 0.12 8.96 -30.38
CA LEU A 87 1.58 8.86 -30.37
C LEU A 87 2.21 9.71 -31.49
N ASP A 88 1.67 9.64 -32.71
CA ASP A 88 2.20 10.39 -33.85
C ASP A 88 1.88 11.88 -33.77
N LEU A 89 0.62 12.26 -33.54
CA LEU A 89 0.18 13.66 -33.48
C LEU A 89 0.79 14.42 -32.29
N GLY A 90 1.03 13.74 -31.16
CA GLY A 90 1.63 14.34 -29.96
C GLY A 90 3.08 14.80 -30.12
N GLN A 91 3.71 14.55 -31.29
CA GLN A 91 5.07 15.00 -31.58
C GLN A 91 5.13 16.46 -32.06
N TRP A 92 4.02 17.05 -32.48
CA TRP A 92 3.97 18.48 -32.82
C TRP A 92 3.78 19.33 -31.54
N SER A 93 4.69 20.26 -31.33
CA SER A 93 4.67 21.13 -30.15
C SER A 93 3.51 22.13 -30.11
N ASP A 94 2.94 22.43 -31.25
CA ASP A 94 1.89 23.46 -31.43
C ASP A 94 0.49 22.92 -31.12
N ILE A 95 0.37 21.61 -30.91
CA ILE A 95 -0.89 20.97 -30.57
C ILE A 95 -0.73 20.10 -29.33
N ARG A 96 -1.82 19.96 -28.62
CA ARG A 96 -1.99 18.99 -27.55
C ARG A 96 -2.95 17.91 -28.01
N VAL A 97 -2.60 16.66 -27.83
CA VAL A 97 -3.50 15.52 -28.11
C VAL A 97 -3.98 14.89 -26.82
N VAL A 98 -5.29 14.70 -26.70
CA VAL A 98 -5.88 14.01 -25.55
C VAL A 98 -5.38 12.56 -25.57
N ASP A 99 -4.84 12.09 -24.46
CA ASP A 99 -4.29 10.74 -24.34
C ASP A 99 -5.34 9.63 -24.46
N ASP A 100 -4.90 8.45 -24.85
CA ASP A 100 -5.76 7.29 -25.14
C ASP A 100 -6.51 6.78 -23.89
N LYS A 101 -5.91 6.88 -22.70
CA LYS A 101 -6.60 6.54 -21.45
C LYS A 101 -7.77 7.46 -21.19
N HIS A 102 -7.57 8.79 -21.30
CA HIS A 102 -8.63 9.77 -21.10
C HIS A 102 -9.75 9.60 -22.13
N VAL A 103 -9.42 9.31 -23.40
CA VAL A 103 -10.41 8.95 -24.42
C VAL A 103 -11.21 7.71 -24.00
N GLY A 104 -10.55 6.68 -23.52
CA GLY A 104 -11.18 5.45 -23.03
C GLY A 104 -12.12 5.72 -21.86
N ASP A 105 -11.76 6.62 -20.94
CA ASP A 105 -12.60 7.02 -19.81
C ASP A 105 -13.87 7.74 -20.26
N LEU A 106 -13.73 8.72 -21.16
CA LEU A 106 -14.87 9.45 -21.73
C LEU A 106 -15.83 8.53 -22.49
N LEU A 107 -15.31 7.50 -23.14
CA LEU A 107 -16.13 6.49 -23.83
C LEU A 107 -16.94 5.64 -22.83
N ARG A 108 -16.38 5.30 -21.68
CA ARG A 108 -17.07 4.53 -20.63
C ARG A 108 -18.22 5.32 -19.96
N GLU A 109 -18.19 6.65 -20.05
CA GLU A 109 -19.27 7.49 -19.56
C GLU A 109 -20.50 7.50 -20.48
N LEU A 110 -20.37 6.99 -21.72
CA LEU A 110 -21.50 6.80 -22.62
C LEU A 110 -22.39 5.65 -22.13
N PRO A 111 -23.71 5.69 -22.40
CA PRO A 111 -24.58 4.56 -22.10
C PRO A 111 -24.05 3.27 -22.74
N PRO A 112 -24.09 2.11 -22.06
CA PRO A 112 -23.52 0.85 -22.57
C PRO A 112 -24.03 0.46 -23.96
N ALA A 113 -25.30 0.74 -24.27
CA ALA A 113 -25.88 0.51 -25.59
C ALA A 113 -25.24 1.37 -26.69
N ARG A 114 -24.62 2.49 -26.34
CA ARG A 114 -23.90 3.38 -27.29
C ARG A 114 -22.45 2.95 -27.50
N VAL A 115 -21.80 2.47 -26.45
CA VAL A 115 -20.38 2.01 -26.52
C VAL A 115 -20.23 0.85 -27.53
N ALA A 116 -21.24 -0.01 -27.62
CA ALA A 116 -21.25 -1.16 -28.55
C ALA A 116 -21.55 -0.78 -30.03
N GLN A 117 -21.93 0.47 -30.29
CA GLN A 117 -22.27 0.95 -31.64
C GLN A 117 -21.18 1.83 -32.21
N PRO A 118 -21.09 1.98 -33.54
CA PRO A 118 -20.25 3.00 -34.17
C PRO A 118 -20.57 4.39 -33.64
N LEU A 119 -19.54 5.18 -33.35
CA LEU A 119 -19.70 6.54 -32.86
C LEU A 119 -20.23 7.44 -34.00
N THR A 120 -21.29 8.18 -33.73
CA THR A 120 -21.76 9.22 -34.65
C THR A 120 -20.92 10.50 -34.49
N LEU A 121 -21.02 11.42 -35.44
CA LEU A 121 -20.38 12.74 -35.32
C LEU A 121 -20.83 13.46 -34.03
N ASN A 122 -22.10 13.36 -33.68
CA ASN A 122 -22.63 13.98 -32.46
C ASN A 122 -22.00 13.38 -31.19
N ASP A 123 -21.79 12.06 -31.15
CA ASP A 123 -21.09 11.42 -30.03
C ASP A 123 -19.63 11.91 -29.96
N GLY A 124 -18.93 11.94 -31.08
CA GLY A 124 -17.55 12.42 -31.14
C GLY A 124 -17.43 13.89 -30.71
N VAL A 125 -18.34 14.77 -31.15
CA VAL A 125 -18.39 16.18 -30.73
C VAL A 125 -18.69 16.29 -29.22
N ALA A 126 -19.61 15.48 -28.70
CA ALA A 126 -19.90 15.48 -27.26
C ALA A 126 -18.68 15.07 -26.43
N ILE A 127 -17.97 14.02 -26.84
CA ILE A 127 -16.72 13.55 -26.21
C ILE A 127 -15.65 14.65 -26.32
N ALA A 128 -15.45 15.24 -27.50
CA ALA A 128 -14.45 16.29 -27.72
C ALA A 128 -14.70 17.53 -26.86
N ARG A 129 -15.97 17.96 -26.71
CA ARG A 129 -16.35 19.07 -25.83
C ARG A 129 -16.01 18.78 -24.38
N ARG A 130 -16.23 17.56 -23.91
CA ARG A 130 -15.89 17.16 -22.54
C ARG A 130 -14.39 17.14 -22.30
N ALA A 131 -13.62 16.75 -23.31
CA ALA A 131 -12.15 16.80 -23.28
C ALA A 131 -11.58 18.22 -23.47
N GLY A 132 -12.41 19.24 -23.74
CA GLY A 132 -11.95 20.59 -24.06
C GLY A 132 -11.25 20.69 -25.43
N ALA A 133 -11.45 19.72 -26.30
CA ALA A 133 -10.82 19.68 -27.61
C ALA A 133 -11.62 20.50 -28.66
N GLY A 134 -10.95 21.36 -29.36
CA GLY A 134 -11.53 22.12 -30.48
C GLY A 134 -11.41 21.43 -31.83
N ARG A 135 -10.61 20.36 -31.90
CA ARG A 135 -10.41 19.53 -33.08
C ARG A 135 -10.72 18.06 -32.75
N LEU A 136 -11.54 17.45 -33.61
CA LEU A 136 -11.95 16.04 -33.50
C LEU A 136 -11.47 15.26 -34.72
N VAL A 137 -10.76 14.16 -34.47
CA VAL A 137 -10.35 13.21 -35.50
C VAL A 137 -11.24 11.96 -35.38
N MET A 138 -11.96 11.64 -36.44
CA MET A 138 -12.80 10.43 -36.58
C MET A 138 -12.46 9.72 -37.88
N GLY A 139 -12.60 8.43 -37.90
CA GLY A 139 -12.33 7.65 -39.11
C GLY A 139 -13.10 6.35 -39.20
N ASP A 140 -13.14 5.84 -40.42
CA ASP A 140 -13.62 4.50 -40.75
C ASP A 140 -12.48 3.70 -41.38
N TYR A 141 -12.47 2.41 -41.13
CA TYR A 141 -11.59 1.49 -41.85
C TYR A 141 -12.36 0.30 -42.37
N PHE A 142 -11.93 -0.22 -43.50
CA PHE A 142 -12.52 -1.40 -44.11
C PHE A 142 -11.49 -2.17 -44.87
N ARG A 143 -11.72 -3.48 -45.02
CA ARG A 143 -10.83 -4.38 -45.70
C ARG A 143 -10.76 -4.09 -47.22
N ILE A 144 -9.56 -4.02 -47.75
CA ILE A 144 -9.29 -4.03 -49.21
C ILE A 144 -8.26 -5.12 -49.49
N GLY A 145 -8.66 -6.16 -50.21
CA GLY A 145 -7.81 -7.31 -50.46
C GLY A 145 -7.32 -7.94 -49.15
N LYS A 146 -6.01 -7.97 -48.93
CA LYS A 146 -5.38 -8.44 -47.68
C LYS A 146 -5.18 -7.32 -46.67
N GLY A 147 -5.16 -6.07 -47.10
CA GLY A 147 -4.92 -4.91 -46.27
C GLY A 147 -6.18 -4.16 -45.80
N ALA A 148 -6.01 -2.89 -45.44
CA ALA A 148 -7.10 -2.05 -44.95
C ALA A 148 -7.03 -0.65 -45.61
N ARG A 149 -8.19 -0.08 -45.91
CA ARG A 149 -8.35 1.34 -46.26
C ARG A 149 -8.85 2.12 -45.08
N PHE A 150 -8.22 3.27 -44.79
CA PHE A 150 -8.62 4.20 -43.80
C PHE A 150 -9.16 5.47 -44.43
N ILE A 151 -10.30 5.95 -43.97
CA ILE A 151 -10.87 7.27 -44.32
C ILE A 151 -10.97 8.07 -43.03
N VAL A 152 -10.11 9.08 -42.86
CA VAL A 152 -9.97 9.84 -41.63
C VAL A 152 -10.39 11.27 -41.85
N ASN A 153 -11.28 11.78 -41.01
CA ASN A 153 -11.86 13.11 -41.10
C ASN A 153 -11.49 13.94 -39.87
N VAL A 154 -11.18 15.20 -40.10
CA VAL A 154 -10.97 16.22 -39.06
C VAL A 154 -12.17 17.15 -39.01
N PHE A 155 -12.74 17.34 -37.84
CA PHE A 155 -13.88 18.24 -37.64
C PHE A 155 -13.53 19.39 -36.68
N ASP A 156 -14.13 20.56 -36.94
CA ASP A 156 -14.20 21.62 -35.99
C ASP A 156 -15.33 21.33 -34.99
N VAL A 157 -15.00 21.27 -33.70
CA VAL A 157 -15.94 20.85 -32.66
C VAL A 157 -17.01 21.89 -32.36
N VAL A 158 -16.73 23.19 -32.65
CA VAL A 158 -17.68 24.30 -32.43
C VAL A 158 -18.78 24.24 -33.48
N THR A 159 -18.38 24.12 -34.76
CA THR A 159 -19.29 24.22 -35.90
C THR A 159 -19.78 22.84 -36.42
N GLY A 160 -19.13 21.74 -36.01
CA GLY A 160 -19.37 20.42 -36.58
C GLY A 160 -18.91 20.28 -38.06
N LYS A 161 -18.25 21.28 -38.61
CA LYS A 161 -17.82 21.31 -40.03
C LYS A 161 -16.59 20.40 -40.20
N ARG A 162 -16.63 19.57 -41.26
CA ARG A 162 -15.44 18.82 -41.67
C ARG A 162 -14.42 19.77 -42.32
N LEU A 163 -13.24 19.81 -41.72
CA LEU A 163 -12.12 20.63 -42.16
C LEU A 163 -11.26 19.93 -43.19
N ARG A 164 -11.12 18.61 -43.04
CA ARG A 164 -10.22 17.78 -43.87
C ARG A 164 -10.67 16.35 -43.92
N SER A 165 -10.32 15.66 -44.98
CA SER A 165 -10.44 14.21 -45.16
C SER A 165 -9.14 13.65 -45.72
N VAL A 166 -8.66 12.54 -45.16
CA VAL A 166 -7.46 11.83 -45.58
C VAL A 166 -7.84 10.37 -45.88
N THR A 167 -7.41 9.86 -47.02
CA THR A 167 -7.58 8.44 -47.35
C THR A 167 -6.19 7.81 -47.45
N HIS A 168 -6.01 6.64 -46.83
CA HIS A 168 -4.77 5.87 -46.92
C HIS A 168 -5.06 4.38 -46.99
N ASP A 169 -4.30 3.67 -47.88
CA ASP A 169 -4.41 2.24 -48.06
C ASP A 169 -3.18 1.54 -47.49
N SER A 170 -3.39 0.55 -46.65
CA SER A 170 -2.38 -0.45 -46.25
C SER A 170 -2.48 -1.65 -47.19
N ALA A 171 -1.36 -2.09 -47.74
CA ALA A 171 -1.35 -3.15 -48.75
C ALA A 171 -1.63 -4.56 -48.17
N ASP A 172 -1.17 -4.81 -46.96
CA ASP A 172 -1.22 -6.08 -46.25
C ASP A 172 -1.39 -5.90 -44.74
N PRO A 173 -1.71 -6.96 -43.97
CA PRO A 173 -1.89 -6.87 -42.53
C PRO A 173 -0.66 -6.36 -41.77
N ASP A 174 0.55 -6.70 -42.25
CA ASP A 174 1.80 -6.37 -41.55
C ASP A 174 2.17 -4.88 -41.70
N SER A 175 1.71 -4.26 -42.80
CA SER A 175 1.92 -2.82 -43.06
C SER A 175 0.92 -1.88 -42.37
N VAL A 176 -0.08 -2.42 -41.65
CA VAL A 176 -1.16 -1.64 -41.05
C VAL A 176 -0.64 -0.69 -39.96
N LEU A 177 0.34 -1.08 -39.15
CA LEU A 177 0.93 -0.21 -38.13
C LEU A 177 1.61 1.01 -38.76
N GLY A 178 2.27 0.86 -39.93
CA GLY A 178 2.91 1.94 -40.66
C GLY A 178 1.94 2.92 -41.35
N ALA A 179 0.66 2.55 -41.49
CA ALA A 179 -0.35 3.40 -42.13
C ALA A 179 -0.65 4.70 -41.35
N PHE A 180 -0.42 4.71 -40.07
CA PHE A 180 -0.79 5.86 -39.23
C PHE A 180 0.13 7.07 -39.38
N ALA A 181 1.41 6.89 -39.69
CA ALA A 181 2.34 7.98 -39.96
C ALA A 181 1.92 8.89 -41.18
N PRO A 182 1.60 8.36 -42.39
CA PRO A 182 1.05 9.18 -43.44
C PRO A 182 -0.33 9.74 -43.14
N ILE A 183 -1.17 9.06 -42.36
CA ILE A 183 -2.46 9.58 -41.88
C ILE A 183 -2.23 10.81 -40.99
N ALA A 184 -1.33 10.73 -40.01
CA ALA A 184 -1.03 11.86 -39.12
C ALA A 184 -0.54 13.10 -39.87
N ARG A 185 0.37 12.91 -40.83
CA ARG A 185 0.82 14.00 -41.74
C ARG A 185 -0.33 14.62 -42.53
N GLY A 186 -1.19 13.78 -43.08
CA GLY A 186 -2.37 14.24 -43.84
C GLY A 186 -3.37 14.97 -42.96
N VAL A 187 -3.62 14.51 -41.74
CA VAL A 187 -4.55 15.08 -40.77
C VAL A 187 -4.12 16.50 -40.38
N LEU A 188 -2.86 16.72 -40.03
CA LEU A 188 -2.35 18.04 -39.66
C LEU A 188 -2.08 18.92 -40.88
N ALA A 189 -1.59 18.33 -41.98
CA ALA A 189 -1.06 19.03 -43.17
C ALA A 189 -0.01 20.12 -42.83
N LEU A 190 0.76 19.81 -41.79
CA LEU A 190 1.91 20.57 -41.35
C LEU A 190 3.16 19.71 -41.56
N PRO A 191 4.32 20.28 -41.88
CA PRO A 191 5.55 19.49 -41.92
C PRO A 191 5.81 18.94 -40.53
N PRO A 192 6.27 17.68 -40.44
CA PRO A 192 6.65 17.09 -39.15
C PRO A 192 7.84 17.85 -38.54
N PRO A 193 7.94 17.94 -37.20
CA PRO A 193 9.14 18.44 -36.54
C PRO A 193 10.39 17.70 -37.04
N PRO A 194 11.57 18.34 -37.09
CA PRO A 194 12.79 17.71 -37.64
C PRO A 194 13.21 16.43 -36.92
N ASP A 195 12.89 16.30 -35.65
CA ASP A 195 13.20 15.16 -34.80
C ASP A 195 12.05 14.18 -34.63
N ALA A 196 10.93 14.41 -35.33
CA ALA A 196 9.75 13.55 -35.24
C ALA A 196 10.04 12.11 -35.70
N LYS A 197 9.53 11.15 -34.95
CA LYS A 197 9.62 9.71 -35.20
C LYS A 197 8.25 9.15 -35.53
N LEU A 198 7.63 9.62 -36.62
CA LEU A 198 6.29 9.17 -37.03
C LEU A 198 6.28 7.69 -37.41
N GLY A 199 5.27 6.97 -36.93
CA GLY A 199 5.15 5.52 -37.10
C GLY A 199 6.08 4.70 -36.23
N ALA A 200 6.75 5.33 -35.26
CA ALA A 200 7.65 4.66 -34.34
C ALA A 200 6.88 3.97 -33.22
N THR A 201 6.24 2.85 -33.54
CA THR A 201 5.41 2.07 -32.60
C THR A 201 6.22 1.21 -31.63
N GLY A 202 7.52 1.08 -31.87
CA GLY A 202 8.42 0.21 -31.08
C GLY A 202 8.39 -1.26 -31.50
N THR A 203 7.49 -1.66 -32.39
CA THR A 203 7.43 -3.00 -33.01
C THR A 203 6.85 -2.89 -34.40
N THR A 204 7.23 -3.81 -35.29
CA THR A 204 6.59 -4.01 -36.61
C THR A 204 5.61 -5.18 -36.61
N ARG A 205 5.55 -5.95 -35.50
CA ARG A 205 4.72 -7.13 -35.40
C ARG A 205 3.32 -6.76 -34.88
N VAL A 206 2.32 -7.02 -35.69
CA VAL A 206 0.91 -6.73 -35.38
C VAL A 206 0.41 -7.55 -34.18
N ASP A 207 0.75 -8.82 -34.11
CA ASP A 207 0.37 -9.70 -33.02
C ASP A 207 0.95 -9.25 -31.67
N ALA A 208 2.21 -8.83 -31.65
CA ALA A 208 2.83 -8.24 -30.45
C ALA A 208 2.15 -6.94 -30.04
N TYR A 209 1.78 -6.10 -31.03
CA TYR A 209 1.09 -4.84 -30.75
C TYR A 209 -0.32 -5.06 -30.21
N GLN A 210 -1.06 -6.06 -30.68
CA GLN A 210 -2.37 -6.43 -30.15
C GLN A 210 -2.29 -6.84 -28.67
N GLU A 211 -1.34 -7.69 -28.31
CA GLU A 211 -1.10 -8.08 -26.92
C GLU A 211 -0.69 -6.86 -26.05
N TYR A 212 0.12 -5.95 -26.58
CA TYR A 212 0.47 -4.70 -25.92
C TYR A 212 -0.76 -3.82 -25.64
N LEU A 213 -1.67 -3.66 -26.59
CA LEU A 213 -2.92 -2.90 -26.39
C LEU A 213 -3.80 -3.53 -25.31
N MET A 214 -3.96 -4.86 -25.31
CA MET A 214 -4.69 -5.57 -24.26
C MET A 214 -4.06 -5.35 -22.89
N GLY A 215 -2.73 -5.44 -22.81
CA GLY A 215 -1.99 -5.20 -21.59
C GLY A 215 -2.11 -3.76 -21.09
N THR A 216 -2.01 -2.78 -21.98
CA THR A 216 -2.16 -1.35 -21.64
C THR A 216 -3.59 -1.03 -21.20
N THR A 217 -4.59 -1.58 -21.89
CA THR A 217 -6.00 -1.43 -21.49
C THR A 217 -6.27 -2.01 -20.11
N ALA A 218 -5.70 -3.18 -19.81
CA ALA A 218 -5.79 -3.79 -18.48
C ALA A 218 -5.11 -2.91 -17.41
N LEU A 219 -3.93 -2.38 -17.71
CA LEU A 219 -3.20 -1.48 -16.80
C LEU A 219 -3.97 -0.19 -16.52
N ASN A 220 -4.59 0.41 -17.54
CA ASN A 220 -5.44 1.59 -17.41
C ASN A 220 -6.66 1.35 -16.50
N ARG A 221 -7.12 0.10 -16.37
CA ARG A 221 -8.17 -0.34 -15.43
C ARG A 221 -7.62 -0.83 -14.10
N PHE A 222 -6.31 -0.75 -13.92
CA PHE A 222 -5.60 -1.26 -12.75
C PHE A 222 -5.75 -2.78 -12.53
N ALA A 223 -6.04 -3.52 -13.60
CA ALA A 223 -6.04 -4.98 -13.61
C ALA A 223 -4.59 -5.49 -13.86
N VAL A 224 -3.74 -5.32 -12.84
CA VAL A 224 -2.28 -5.45 -12.95
C VAL A 224 -1.85 -6.83 -13.41
N ASP A 225 -2.41 -7.91 -12.84
CA ASP A 225 -2.05 -9.29 -13.21
C ASP A 225 -2.38 -9.60 -14.67
N THR A 226 -3.56 -9.14 -15.13
CA THR A 226 -3.96 -9.27 -16.53
C THR A 226 -3.02 -8.50 -17.45
N ALA A 227 -2.63 -7.28 -17.06
CA ALA A 227 -1.65 -6.47 -17.79
C ALA A 227 -0.31 -7.19 -17.92
N VAL A 228 0.22 -7.74 -16.82
CA VAL A 228 1.48 -8.51 -16.81
C VAL A 228 1.43 -9.69 -17.77
N VAL A 229 0.32 -10.45 -17.80
CA VAL A 229 0.15 -11.59 -18.72
C VAL A 229 0.23 -11.16 -20.17
N HIS A 230 -0.52 -10.14 -20.59
CA HIS A 230 -0.55 -9.68 -21.96
C HIS A 230 0.78 -9.03 -22.38
N LEU A 231 1.38 -8.19 -21.51
CA LEU A 231 2.66 -7.55 -21.81
C LEU A 231 3.81 -8.57 -21.93
N ARG A 232 3.80 -9.64 -21.13
CA ARG A 232 4.74 -10.76 -21.30
C ARG A 232 4.53 -11.49 -22.63
N ARG A 233 3.29 -11.68 -23.07
CA ARG A 233 2.99 -12.26 -24.39
C ARG A 233 3.48 -11.37 -25.52
N ALA A 234 3.27 -10.05 -25.41
CA ALA A 234 3.81 -9.10 -26.39
C ALA A 234 5.33 -9.24 -26.52
N LEU A 235 6.05 -9.35 -25.39
CA LEU A 235 7.50 -9.53 -25.35
C LEU A 235 7.98 -10.91 -25.81
N ALA A 236 7.16 -11.96 -25.65
CA ALA A 236 7.44 -13.28 -26.20
C ALA A 236 7.32 -13.28 -27.73
N LEU A 237 6.45 -12.46 -28.29
CA LEU A 237 6.30 -12.26 -29.72
C LEU A 237 7.38 -11.33 -30.28
N ASP A 238 7.71 -10.25 -29.58
CA ASP A 238 8.77 -9.31 -29.96
C ASP A 238 9.54 -8.83 -28.72
N SER A 239 10.69 -9.44 -28.46
CA SER A 239 11.56 -9.08 -27.34
C SER A 239 12.25 -7.71 -27.50
N GLY A 240 12.17 -7.08 -28.68
CA GLY A 240 12.66 -5.73 -28.95
C GLY A 240 11.65 -4.63 -28.69
N PHE A 241 10.44 -4.96 -28.23
CA PHE A 241 9.35 -4.02 -28.10
C PHE A 241 9.51 -3.10 -26.84
N ALA A 242 10.14 -1.94 -27.06
CA ALA A 242 10.49 -1.00 -25.97
C ALA A 242 9.29 -0.54 -25.13
N LEU A 243 8.14 -0.21 -25.75
CA LEU A 243 6.94 0.23 -25.04
C LEU A 243 6.32 -0.88 -24.20
N ALA A 244 6.37 -2.15 -24.68
CA ALA A 244 5.90 -3.29 -23.89
C ALA A 244 6.79 -3.53 -22.66
N HIS A 245 8.11 -3.41 -22.79
CA HIS A 245 9.04 -3.43 -21.67
C HIS A 245 8.73 -2.30 -20.66
N TYR A 246 8.49 -1.08 -21.14
CA TYR A 246 8.15 0.05 -20.28
C TYR A 246 6.86 -0.18 -19.49
N LYS A 247 5.76 -0.54 -20.18
CA LYS A 247 4.48 -0.79 -19.51
C LYS A 247 4.53 -2.00 -18.59
N LEU A 248 5.35 -3.02 -18.91
CA LEU A 248 5.56 -4.16 -18.01
C LEU A 248 6.33 -3.74 -16.74
N ALA A 249 7.35 -2.89 -16.85
CA ALA A 249 8.04 -2.34 -15.68
C ALA A 249 7.07 -1.54 -14.78
N VAL A 250 6.18 -0.72 -15.39
CA VAL A 250 5.12 -0.01 -14.64
C VAL A 250 4.16 -0.98 -13.97
N ALA A 251 3.71 -2.04 -14.66
CA ALA A 251 2.81 -3.04 -14.08
C ALA A 251 3.47 -3.79 -12.91
N MET A 252 4.73 -4.19 -13.06
CA MET A 252 5.49 -4.90 -12.02
C MET A 252 5.71 -4.07 -10.75
N HIS A 253 5.78 -2.76 -10.87
CA HIS A 253 5.85 -1.86 -9.72
C HIS A 253 4.64 -2.02 -8.78
N TRP A 254 3.50 -2.34 -9.32
CA TRP A 254 2.24 -2.52 -8.58
C TRP A 254 1.95 -3.96 -8.18
N THR A 255 2.81 -4.91 -8.56
CA THR A 255 2.68 -6.29 -8.07
C THR A 255 3.14 -6.38 -6.61
N VAL A 256 2.50 -7.23 -5.84
CA VAL A 256 2.84 -7.42 -4.41
C VAL A 256 4.08 -8.31 -4.24
N ASP A 257 4.42 -9.08 -5.25
CA ASP A 257 5.58 -9.98 -5.23
C ASP A 257 6.90 -9.18 -5.29
N ARG A 258 7.61 -9.14 -4.17
CA ARG A 258 8.90 -8.45 -4.05
C ARG A 258 10.03 -9.08 -4.86
N SER A 259 9.90 -10.33 -5.31
CA SER A 259 10.80 -10.92 -6.29
C SER A 259 10.71 -10.21 -7.64
N SER A 260 9.67 -9.40 -7.84
CA SER A 260 9.45 -8.59 -9.03
C SER A 260 10.32 -7.34 -9.13
N ALA A 261 10.98 -6.87 -8.06
CA ALA A 261 11.78 -5.64 -8.09
C ALA A 261 12.97 -5.73 -9.07
N ASP A 262 13.68 -6.85 -9.07
CA ASP A 262 14.76 -7.08 -10.03
C ASP A 262 14.22 -7.19 -11.47
N ALA A 263 13.05 -7.79 -11.64
CA ALA A 263 12.39 -7.89 -12.94
C ALA A 263 11.88 -6.51 -13.42
N GLU A 264 11.37 -5.65 -12.54
CA GLU A 264 11.02 -4.26 -12.85
C GLU A 264 12.22 -3.50 -13.39
N SER A 265 13.34 -3.52 -12.67
CA SER A 265 14.58 -2.83 -13.05
C SER A 265 15.15 -3.36 -14.38
N ALA A 266 15.09 -4.68 -14.60
CA ALA A 266 15.52 -5.31 -15.84
C ALA A 266 14.69 -4.85 -17.05
N HIS A 267 13.36 -4.79 -16.91
CA HIS A 267 12.48 -4.32 -17.94
C HIS A 267 12.58 -2.81 -18.19
N ALA A 268 12.74 -1.99 -17.15
CA ALA A 268 13.00 -0.56 -17.32
C ALA A 268 14.31 -0.30 -18.07
N LEU A 269 15.36 -1.06 -17.77
CA LEU A 269 16.65 -0.98 -18.47
C LEU A 269 16.52 -1.43 -19.95
N ALA A 270 15.81 -2.52 -20.20
CA ALA A 270 15.57 -3.00 -21.58
C ALA A 270 14.79 -1.94 -22.39
N ALA A 271 13.72 -1.38 -21.81
CA ALA A 271 12.95 -0.30 -22.44
C ALA A 271 13.84 0.88 -22.80
N SER A 272 14.71 1.33 -21.90
CA SER A 272 15.63 2.46 -22.13
C SER A 272 16.62 2.16 -23.27
N ARG A 273 17.24 0.99 -23.28
CA ARG A 273 18.17 0.57 -24.36
C ARG A 273 17.51 0.51 -25.74
N LEU A 274 16.26 0.10 -25.79
CA LEU A 274 15.50 -0.09 -27.03
C LEU A 274 14.74 1.17 -27.48
N SER A 275 14.71 2.23 -26.65
CA SER A 275 13.89 3.42 -26.89
C SER A 275 14.39 4.39 -27.95
N GLY A 276 15.58 4.18 -28.53
CA GLY A 276 16.24 5.13 -29.43
C GLY A 276 15.41 5.55 -30.65
N GLY A 277 14.54 4.66 -31.14
CA GLY A 277 13.60 4.94 -32.24
C GLY A 277 12.30 5.61 -31.83
N LEU A 278 11.99 5.71 -30.54
CA LEU A 278 10.72 6.25 -30.05
C LEU A 278 10.70 7.78 -30.02
N PRO A 279 9.50 8.42 -29.98
CA PRO A 279 9.36 9.86 -29.76
C PRO A 279 10.02 10.34 -28.45
N ALA A 280 10.35 11.62 -28.41
CA ALA A 280 11.11 12.21 -27.29
C ALA A 280 10.37 12.11 -25.93
N ARG A 281 9.04 12.25 -25.94
CA ARG A 281 8.20 12.13 -24.73
C ARG A 281 8.29 10.73 -24.14
N GLU A 282 8.11 9.71 -24.95
CA GLU A 282 8.14 8.30 -24.55
C GLU A 282 9.52 7.92 -24.02
N ARG A 283 10.59 8.36 -24.70
CA ARG A 283 11.96 8.17 -24.20
C ARG A 283 12.20 8.81 -22.86
N ALA A 284 11.65 10.02 -22.62
CA ALA A 284 11.80 10.72 -21.36
C ALA A 284 11.07 9.99 -20.22
N LEU A 285 9.84 9.49 -20.45
CA LEU A 285 9.09 8.70 -19.48
C LEU A 285 9.78 7.37 -19.16
N ILE A 286 10.28 6.66 -20.19
CA ILE A 286 11.05 5.41 -20.03
C ILE A 286 12.29 5.67 -19.19
N ASN A 287 13.04 6.73 -19.46
CA ASN A 287 14.24 7.07 -18.70
C ASN A 287 13.92 7.50 -17.27
N ALA A 288 12.81 8.19 -17.04
CA ALA A 288 12.33 8.51 -15.70
C ALA A 288 11.95 7.25 -14.92
N ARG A 289 11.27 6.27 -15.57
CA ARG A 289 10.96 4.98 -14.94
C ARG A 289 12.22 4.22 -14.55
N LEU A 290 13.21 4.15 -15.44
CA LEU A 290 14.50 3.53 -15.15
C LEU A 290 15.19 4.23 -13.97
N ALA A 291 15.19 5.56 -13.93
CA ALA A 291 15.80 6.31 -12.85
C ALA A 291 15.10 6.04 -11.50
N ILE A 292 13.76 5.95 -11.47
CA ILE A 292 13.00 5.56 -10.26
C ILE A 292 13.39 4.14 -9.82
N ALA A 293 13.36 3.18 -10.74
CA ALA A 293 13.70 1.79 -10.46
C ALA A 293 15.15 1.60 -9.98
N SER A 294 16.04 2.52 -10.37
CA SER A 294 17.45 2.56 -9.93
C SER A 294 17.69 3.43 -8.69
N GLY A 295 16.64 4.04 -8.12
CA GLY A 295 16.76 4.94 -6.96
C GLY A 295 17.31 6.33 -7.27
N GLU A 296 17.48 6.70 -8.56
CA GLU A 296 17.95 8.00 -9.04
C GLU A 296 16.78 9.01 -9.15
N ASN A 297 16.04 9.19 -8.06
CA ASN A 297 14.76 9.90 -8.07
C ASN A 297 14.88 11.38 -8.48
N GLU A 298 15.98 12.05 -8.17
CA GLU A 298 16.22 13.45 -8.59
C GLU A 298 16.28 13.58 -10.11
N ARG A 299 17.00 12.67 -10.77
CA ARG A 299 17.09 12.60 -12.23
C ARG A 299 15.74 12.31 -12.89
N ALA A 300 14.96 11.41 -12.29
CA ALA A 300 13.59 11.15 -12.73
C ALA A 300 12.71 12.40 -12.64
N CYS A 301 12.78 13.12 -11.51
CA CYS A 301 12.04 14.35 -11.28
C CYS A 301 12.41 15.47 -12.29
N GLU A 302 13.68 15.62 -12.62
CA GLU A 302 14.15 16.61 -13.60
C GLU A 302 13.56 16.33 -14.98
N GLY A 303 13.67 15.07 -15.45
CA GLY A 303 13.10 14.65 -16.71
C GLY A 303 11.58 14.84 -16.78
N ALA A 304 10.86 14.42 -15.75
CA ALA A 304 9.40 14.55 -15.68
C ALA A 304 8.95 16.04 -15.62
N ARG A 305 9.63 16.89 -14.85
CA ARG A 305 9.34 18.34 -14.79
C ARG A 305 9.55 19.01 -16.13
N THR A 306 10.52 18.57 -16.93
CA THR A 306 10.74 19.10 -18.29
C THR A 306 9.53 18.78 -19.18
N LEU A 307 8.96 17.59 -19.09
CA LEU A 307 7.73 17.23 -19.80
C LEU A 307 6.53 18.07 -19.33
N VAL A 308 6.36 18.24 -18.01
CA VAL A 308 5.28 19.08 -17.44
C VAL A 308 5.43 20.54 -17.83
N ALA A 309 6.67 21.05 -17.97
CA ALA A 309 6.91 22.41 -18.45
C ALA A 309 6.51 22.60 -19.92
N ARG A 310 6.66 21.54 -20.73
CA ARG A 310 6.23 21.52 -22.14
C ARG A 310 4.71 21.39 -22.27
N ASP A 311 4.12 20.45 -21.54
CA ASP A 311 2.66 20.26 -21.45
C ASP A 311 2.24 20.13 -19.98
N SER A 312 1.67 21.19 -19.47
CA SER A 312 1.23 21.28 -18.08
C SER A 312 -0.01 20.40 -17.76
N LEU A 313 -0.59 19.75 -18.75
CA LEU A 313 -1.74 18.86 -18.63
C LEU A 313 -1.38 17.39 -18.97
N ASP A 314 -0.11 17.08 -19.21
CA ASP A 314 0.38 15.70 -19.40
C ASP A 314 0.26 14.92 -18.07
N VAL A 315 -0.81 14.15 -17.96
CA VAL A 315 -1.16 13.43 -16.75
C VAL A 315 -0.06 12.41 -16.34
N GLU A 316 0.51 11.70 -17.31
CA GLU A 316 1.56 10.70 -17.05
C GLU A 316 2.87 11.37 -16.57
N ALA A 317 3.20 12.55 -17.14
CA ALA A 317 4.35 13.33 -16.69
C ALA A 317 4.14 13.90 -15.27
N ILE A 318 2.95 14.46 -14.99
CA ILE A 318 2.61 14.97 -13.64
C ILE A 318 2.64 13.82 -12.63
N TYR A 319 2.10 12.66 -12.98
CA TYR A 319 2.14 11.46 -12.16
C TYR A 319 3.59 11.03 -11.87
N THR A 320 4.46 11.04 -12.90
CA THR A 320 5.88 10.71 -12.75
C THR A 320 6.62 11.68 -11.82
N VAL A 321 6.24 12.99 -11.83
CA VAL A 321 6.74 13.94 -10.82
C VAL A 321 6.28 13.54 -9.42
N GLY A 322 5.05 13.10 -9.26
CA GLY A 322 4.53 12.57 -7.98
C GLY A 322 5.33 11.35 -7.51
N GLU A 323 5.59 10.38 -8.39
CA GLU A 323 6.34 9.17 -8.07
C GLU A 323 7.78 9.46 -7.64
N CYS A 324 8.51 10.27 -8.41
CA CYS A 324 9.89 10.57 -8.06
C CYS A 324 10.02 11.34 -6.72
N GLU A 325 9.08 12.25 -6.42
CA GLU A 325 9.00 12.94 -5.13
C GLU A 325 8.62 12.00 -3.99
N TYR A 326 7.71 11.04 -4.23
CA TYR A 326 7.32 10.03 -3.27
C TYR A 326 8.47 9.09 -2.92
N HIS A 327 9.11 8.49 -3.93
CA HIS A 327 10.23 7.58 -3.72
C HIS A 327 11.46 8.31 -3.17
N GLY A 328 11.75 9.52 -3.63
CA GLY A 328 12.80 10.38 -3.08
C GLY A 328 12.54 10.80 -1.63
N GLY A 329 11.27 10.95 -1.24
CA GLY A 329 10.86 11.20 0.14
C GLY A 329 11.04 10.00 1.08
N ARG A 330 11.39 8.82 0.54
CA ARG A 330 11.79 7.62 1.30
C ARG A 330 13.29 7.38 1.31
N GLN A 331 14.07 8.33 0.83
CA GLN A 331 15.53 8.28 0.77
C GLN A 331 16.14 9.50 1.44
N ILE A 332 17.12 9.29 2.29
CA ILE A 332 17.94 10.36 2.85
C ILE A 332 19.08 10.65 1.90
N GLY A 333 19.26 11.94 1.57
CA GLY A 333 20.48 12.44 0.92
C GLY A 333 21.67 12.41 1.88
N GLU A 334 22.66 13.26 1.63
CA GLU A 334 23.76 13.42 2.59
C GLU A 334 23.22 13.92 3.93
N PRO A 335 23.58 13.28 5.05
CA PRO A 335 23.21 13.76 6.37
C PRO A 335 23.70 15.20 6.58
N ILE A 336 22.88 16.06 7.18
CA ILE A 336 23.29 17.40 7.58
C ILE A 336 24.27 17.30 8.75
N ASP A 337 23.98 16.39 9.68
CA ASP A 337 24.82 15.99 10.79
C ASP A 337 24.48 14.56 11.24
N SER A 338 25.04 14.09 12.37
CA SER A 338 24.80 12.73 12.87
C SER A 338 23.33 12.44 13.27
N LEU A 339 22.51 13.47 13.46
CA LEU A 339 21.12 13.37 13.94
C LEU A 339 20.10 13.85 12.91
N HIS A 340 20.49 14.73 11.99
CA HIS A 340 19.61 15.38 11.06
C HIS A 340 19.93 14.96 9.62
N GLY A 341 18.89 14.68 8.86
CA GLY A 341 18.96 14.35 7.44
C GLY A 341 18.02 15.20 6.62
N ARG A 342 18.20 15.17 5.32
CA ARG A 342 17.27 15.79 4.35
C ARG A 342 16.83 14.72 3.37
N PHE A 343 15.52 14.67 3.11
CA PHE A 343 14.99 13.80 2.07
C PHE A 343 15.43 14.24 0.67
N ARG A 344 15.60 13.28 -0.22
CA ARG A 344 15.84 13.52 -1.65
C ARG A 344 14.59 13.96 -2.41
N GLY A 345 13.40 13.69 -1.88
CA GLY A 345 12.11 14.09 -2.41
C GLY A 345 11.25 14.79 -1.36
N ASN A 346 10.02 15.17 -1.75
CA ASN A 346 9.09 15.88 -0.88
C ASN A 346 7.67 15.33 -1.02
N TRP A 347 7.17 14.70 0.02
CA TRP A 347 5.83 14.09 0.02
C TRP A 347 4.69 15.10 -0.14
N ASN A 348 4.83 16.32 0.33
CA ASN A 348 3.82 17.35 0.07
C ASN A 348 3.73 17.70 -1.42
N ARG A 349 4.89 17.75 -2.13
CA ARG A 349 4.90 17.91 -3.59
C ARG A 349 4.35 16.70 -4.31
N ALA A 350 4.66 15.47 -3.81
CA ALA A 350 4.07 14.24 -4.33
C ALA A 350 2.54 14.26 -4.22
N ILE A 351 2.00 14.55 -3.04
CA ILE A 351 0.54 14.66 -2.81
C ILE A 351 -0.07 15.72 -3.73
N ALA A 352 0.56 16.90 -3.86
CA ALA A 352 0.08 17.95 -4.75
C ALA A 352 0.04 17.49 -6.21
N SER A 353 1.08 16.75 -6.67
CA SER A 353 1.12 16.19 -8.02
C SER A 353 0.02 15.14 -8.23
N PHE A 354 -0.16 14.20 -7.29
CA PHE A 354 -1.20 13.18 -7.40
C PHE A 354 -2.62 13.77 -7.32
N ARG A 355 -2.85 14.77 -6.47
CA ARG A 355 -4.12 15.51 -6.47
C ARG A 355 -4.38 16.22 -7.79
N ARG A 356 -3.35 16.78 -8.42
CA ARG A 356 -3.46 17.40 -9.74
C ARG A 356 -3.78 16.35 -10.82
N VAL A 357 -3.15 15.18 -10.77
CA VAL A 357 -3.49 14.03 -11.63
C VAL A 357 -4.97 13.70 -11.47
N LEU A 358 -5.47 13.53 -10.25
CA LEU A 358 -6.87 13.17 -9.99
C LEU A 358 -7.87 14.29 -10.38
N ALA A 359 -7.43 15.55 -10.39
CA ALA A 359 -8.24 16.64 -10.89
C ALA A 359 -8.35 16.64 -12.43
N LEU A 360 -7.33 16.14 -13.13
CA LEU A 360 -7.31 16.01 -14.59
C LEU A 360 -7.93 14.70 -15.07
N ASP A 361 -7.66 13.61 -14.33
CA ASP A 361 -8.14 12.26 -14.60
C ASP A 361 -8.61 11.63 -13.29
N PRO A 362 -9.91 11.73 -12.96
CA PRO A 362 -10.49 11.17 -11.73
C PRO A 362 -10.45 9.64 -11.65
N THR A 363 -10.04 8.94 -12.70
CA THR A 363 -9.93 7.48 -12.74
C THR A 363 -8.49 6.99 -12.75
N TYR A 364 -7.52 7.86 -12.46
CA TYR A 364 -6.10 7.49 -12.43
C TYR A 364 -5.78 6.73 -11.13
N HIS A 365 -6.09 5.44 -11.12
CA HIS A 365 -6.01 4.57 -9.94
C HIS A 365 -4.67 4.61 -9.18
N PRO A 366 -3.48 4.61 -9.84
CA PRO A 366 -2.21 4.67 -9.13
C PRO A 366 -2.04 5.90 -8.22
N ALA A 367 -2.60 7.04 -8.62
CA ALA A 367 -2.52 8.26 -7.80
C ALA A 367 -3.30 8.13 -6.48
N PHE A 368 -4.45 7.45 -6.48
CA PHE A 368 -5.19 7.15 -5.24
C PHE A 368 -4.35 6.28 -4.30
N GLY A 369 -3.77 5.18 -4.83
CA GLY A 369 -2.94 4.26 -4.05
C GLY A 369 -1.79 4.98 -3.34
N HIS A 370 -1.06 5.82 -4.05
CA HIS A 370 0.04 6.58 -3.46
C HIS A 370 -0.40 7.55 -2.37
N VAL A 371 -1.52 8.27 -2.56
CA VAL A 371 -2.02 9.20 -1.52
C VAL A 371 -2.47 8.42 -0.29
N VAL A 372 -3.14 7.28 -0.46
CA VAL A 372 -3.50 6.40 0.65
C VAL A 372 -2.26 5.90 1.38
N ASP A 373 -1.24 5.43 0.65
CA ASP A 373 0.02 4.95 1.24
C ASP A 373 0.77 6.03 2.02
N MET A 374 0.76 7.27 1.56
CA MET A 374 1.42 8.37 2.27
C MET A 374 0.69 8.81 3.54
N LEU A 375 -0.61 8.63 3.62
CA LEU A 375 -1.42 9.07 4.75
C LEU A 375 -1.66 7.98 5.80
N SER A 376 -1.46 6.71 5.46
CA SER A 376 -1.81 5.58 6.33
C SER A 376 -0.82 5.36 7.49
N PRO A 377 0.50 5.31 7.28
CA PRO A 377 1.44 5.02 8.36
C PRO A 377 1.78 6.27 9.18
N PRO A 378 1.97 6.14 10.50
CA PRO A 378 2.49 7.24 11.32
C PRO A 378 4.00 7.44 11.13
N VAL A 379 4.71 6.40 10.72
CA VAL A 379 6.14 6.39 10.50
C VAL A 379 6.49 5.51 9.29
N VAL A 380 7.58 5.86 8.61
CA VAL A 380 8.11 5.09 7.48
C VAL A 380 9.60 4.89 7.66
N VAL A 381 10.06 3.67 7.44
CA VAL A 381 11.50 3.37 7.40
C VAL A 381 12.10 3.99 6.15
N VAL A 382 13.20 4.71 6.31
CA VAL A 382 13.90 5.44 5.25
C VAL A 382 15.31 4.88 5.09
N CYS A 383 15.61 4.50 3.86
CA CYS A 383 16.91 3.92 3.54
C CYS A 383 17.99 5.00 3.47
N PRO A 384 19.21 4.74 3.99
CA PRO A 384 20.36 5.60 3.72
C PRO A 384 20.69 5.58 2.22
N ALA A 385 21.31 6.66 1.74
CA ALA A 385 21.75 6.76 0.34
C ALA A 385 22.77 5.67 -0.05
N ASN A 386 23.59 5.27 0.91
CA ASN A 386 24.60 4.22 0.79
C ASN A 386 24.33 3.17 1.87
N PRO A 387 23.42 2.20 1.61
CA PRO A 387 23.14 1.14 2.57
C PRO A 387 24.36 0.25 2.78
N THR A 388 24.49 -0.33 3.97
CA THR A 388 25.55 -1.29 4.28
C THR A 388 25.46 -2.47 3.31
N PRO A 389 26.52 -2.83 2.56
CA PRO A 389 26.48 -3.91 1.61
C PRO A 389 26.01 -5.23 2.23
N GLY A 390 25.04 -5.88 1.59
CA GLY A 390 24.46 -7.15 2.05
C GLY A 390 23.46 -7.04 3.22
N VAL A 391 23.17 -5.84 3.70
CA VAL A 391 22.19 -5.58 4.75
C VAL A 391 20.94 -4.97 4.14
N SER A 392 19.77 -5.55 4.43
CA SER A 392 18.50 -4.94 4.02
C SER A 392 18.30 -3.60 4.72
N CYS A 393 17.70 -2.64 4.05
CA CYS A 393 17.50 -1.28 4.56
C CYS A 393 16.87 -1.24 5.97
N GLY A 394 15.88 -2.08 6.25
CA GLY A 394 15.23 -2.11 7.56
C GLY A 394 16.11 -2.65 8.69
N ASN A 395 17.19 -3.34 8.37
CA ASN A 395 18.14 -3.91 9.32
C ASN A 395 19.47 -3.12 9.36
N ASP A 396 19.59 -2.04 8.57
CA ASP A 396 20.78 -1.21 8.56
C ASP A 396 20.86 -0.41 9.87
N PRO A 397 21.97 -0.48 10.62
CA PRO A 397 22.16 0.31 11.84
C PRO A 397 22.13 1.82 11.60
N ALA A 398 22.34 2.25 10.34
CA ALA A 398 22.22 3.65 9.93
C ALA A 398 20.81 4.03 9.48
N VAL A 399 19.80 3.20 9.71
CA VAL A 399 18.42 3.45 9.28
C VAL A 399 17.87 4.72 9.89
N TRP A 400 17.14 5.46 9.06
CA TRP A 400 16.36 6.62 9.45
C TRP A 400 14.88 6.26 9.46
N ILE A 401 14.12 7.00 10.24
CA ILE A 401 12.67 6.88 10.29
C ILE A 401 12.07 8.24 9.92
N ALA A 402 11.21 8.24 8.91
CA ALA A 402 10.37 9.39 8.62
C ALA A 402 9.18 9.40 9.55
N VAL A 403 9.07 10.41 10.38
CA VAL A 403 7.94 10.65 11.27
C VAL A 403 6.96 11.58 10.57
N ILE A 404 5.71 11.16 10.45
CA ILE A 404 4.68 11.85 9.68
C ILE A 404 3.70 12.51 10.64
N ILE A 405 3.72 13.84 10.69
CA ILE A 405 2.86 14.65 11.53
C ILE A 405 1.95 15.49 10.65
N ARG A 406 0.65 15.48 10.92
CA ARG A 406 -0.28 16.34 10.21
C ARG A 406 -0.34 17.72 10.88
N GLU A 407 -0.09 18.75 10.08
CA GLU A 407 -0.25 20.16 10.47
C GLU A 407 -1.25 20.84 9.53
N GLY A 408 -2.52 20.92 9.95
CA GLY A 408 -3.60 21.39 9.07
C GLY A 408 -3.79 20.49 7.86
N ASP A 409 -3.60 21.05 6.65
CA ASP A 409 -3.70 20.30 5.38
C ASP A 409 -2.35 19.81 4.85
N SER A 410 -1.25 20.13 5.51
CA SER A 410 0.10 19.69 5.14
C SER A 410 0.60 18.59 6.07
N LEU A 411 1.61 17.86 5.59
CA LEU A 411 2.34 16.89 6.36
C LEU A 411 3.70 17.48 6.74
N ASP A 412 4.02 17.50 8.03
CA ASP A 412 5.37 17.71 8.53
C ASP A 412 6.06 16.34 8.61
N ILE A 413 7.02 16.10 7.73
CA ILE A 413 7.71 14.82 7.61
C ILE A 413 9.16 15.04 8.00
N ARG A 414 9.56 14.44 9.12
CA ARG A 414 10.88 14.64 9.72
C ARG A 414 11.68 13.35 9.70
N PRO A 415 12.89 13.35 9.10
CA PRO A 415 13.80 12.23 9.25
C PRO A 415 14.48 12.31 10.61
N VAL A 416 14.37 11.25 11.38
CA VAL A 416 15.04 11.08 12.67
C VAL A 416 15.78 9.76 12.69
N ARG A 417 16.95 9.74 13.33
CA ARG A 417 17.64 8.48 13.58
C ARG A 417 16.89 7.68 14.63
N SER A 418 16.68 6.39 14.36
CA SER A 418 16.00 5.50 15.31
C SER A 418 16.71 5.40 16.67
N THR A 419 18.03 5.66 16.68
CA THR A 419 18.88 5.69 17.88
C THR A 419 19.10 7.10 18.43
N GLY A 420 18.50 8.14 17.81
CA GLY A 420 18.68 9.54 18.21
C GLY A 420 17.85 9.94 19.42
N PRO A 421 18.30 10.94 20.19
CA PRO A 421 17.62 11.40 21.41
C PRO A 421 16.21 11.95 21.15
N ASP A 422 15.97 12.50 19.95
CA ASP A 422 14.69 13.11 19.58
C ASP A 422 13.67 12.08 19.04
N TYR A 423 14.10 10.85 18.76
CA TYR A 423 13.24 9.82 18.15
C TYR A 423 11.94 9.62 18.96
N GLY A 424 12.08 9.39 20.27
CA GLY A 424 10.91 9.14 21.13
C GLY A 424 9.92 10.30 21.15
N ALA A 425 10.41 11.55 21.19
CA ALA A 425 9.55 12.74 21.20
C ALA A 425 8.81 12.92 19.86
N GLN A 426 9.51 12.77 18.73
CA GLN A 426 8.91 12.90 17.41
C GLN A 426 7.95 11.75 17.10
N PHE A 427 8.31 10.52 17.47
CA PHE A 427 7.45 9.36 17.36
C PHE A 427 6.14 9.53 18.14
N ARG A 428 6.22 9.97 19.41
CA ARG A 428 5.02 10.29 20.21
C ARG A 428 4.14 11.34 19.54
N ARG A 429 4.74 12.37 18.95
CA ARG A 429 4.00 13.42 18.24
C ARG A 429 3.26 12.87 17.00
N ALA A 430 3.90 11.99 16.23
CA ALA A 430 3.29 11.36 15.05
C ALA A 430 2.19 10.36 15.40
N THR A 431 2.42 9.57 16.45
CA THR A 431 1.46 8.58 16.93
C THR A 431 0.42 9.18 17.86
N ALA A 432 0.53 10.48 18.20
CA ALA A 432 -0.51 11.18 18.96
C ALA A 432 -1.86 10.95 18.28
N ASN A 433 -2.80 10.45 19.06
CA ASN A 433 -4.06 9.90 18.57
C ASN A 433 -4.78 10.85 17.59
N ARG A 434 -4.72 12.15 17.86
CA ARG A 434 -5.35 13.17 17.00
C ARG A 434 -4.73 13.24 15.59
N SER A 435 -3.39 13.31 15.48
CA SER A 435 -2.71 13.41 14.17
C SER A 435 -2.93 12.15 13.34
N ARG A 436 -2.77 10.99 13.98
CA ARG A 436 -2.98 9.69 13.33
C ARG A 436 -4.42 9.51 12.84
N VAL A 437 -5.41 9.78 13.69
CA VAL A 437 -6.82 9.66 13.32
C VAL A 437 -7.16 10.59 12.16
N LEU A 438 -6.66 11.83 12.17
CA LEU A 438 -6.88 12.78 11.09
C LEU A 438 -6.27 12.30 9.75
N ASN A 439 -5.06 11.72 9.78
CA ASN A 439 -4.44 11.14 8.61
C ASN A 439 -5.22 9.94 8.06
N LEU A 440 -5.61 9.01 8.94
CA LEU A 440 -6.40 7.84 8.56
C LEU A 440 -7.79 8.24 8.01
N GLN A 441 -8.44 9.23 8.60
CA GLN A 441 -9.71 9.76 8.08
C GLN A 441 -9.55 10.42 6.71
N ALA A 442 -8.42 11.11 6.49
CA ALA A 442 -8.11 11.67 5.18
C ALA A 442 -7.82 10.56 4.14
N ALA A 443 -7.04 9.54 4.50
CA ALA A 443 -6.78 8.37 3.67
C ALA A 443 -8.08 7.64 3.32
N ARG A 444 -8.97 7.43 4.30
CA ARG A 444 -10.27 6.79 4.10
C ARG A 444 -11.13 7.53 3.08
N ARG A 445 -11.23 8.86 3.17
CA ARG A 445 -11.98 9.66 2.18
C ARG A 445 -11.44 9.46 0.76
N ILE A 446 -10.11 9.43 0.62
CA ILE A 446 -9.46 9.17 -0.68
C ILE A 446 -9.77 7.75 -1.16
N ALA A 447 -9.76 6.76 -0.25
CA ALA A 447 -10.09 5.37 -0.59
C ALA A 447 -11.59 5.21 -0.97
N GLU A 448 -12.50 5.92 -0.30
CA GLU A 448 -13.92 5.97 -0.67
C GLU A 448 -14.11 6.56 -2.07
N ASP A 449 -13.40 7.66 -2.39
CA ASP A 449 -13.39 8.25 -3.72
C ASP A 449 -12.84 7.27 -4.76
N TRP A 450 -11.80 6.51 -4.40
CA TRP A 450 -11.23 5.47 -5.26
C TRP A 450 -12.20 4.31 -5.51
N VAL A 451 -12.93 3.84 -4.48
CA VAL A 451 -13.96 2.79 -4.64
C VAL A 451 -15.01 3.21 -5.66
N GLU A 452 -15.48 4.45 -5.59
CA GLU A 452 -16.45 4.96 -6.57
C GLU A 452 -15.82 5.10 -7.97
N ALA A 453 -14.62 5.67 -8.08
CA ALA A 453 -13.93 5.86 -9.36
C ALA A 453 -13.58 4.52 -10.04
N SER A 454 -13.29 3.49 -9.27
CA SER A 454 -13.00 2.13 -9.77
C SER A 454 -14.25 1.26 -9.96
N GLN A 455 -15.45 1.79 -9.73
CA GLN A 455 -16.70 1.03 -9.75
C GLN A 455 -16.62 -0.21 -8.83
N HIS A 456 -16.20 -0.01 -7.58
CA HIS A 456 -16.00 -1.05 -6.58
C HIS A 456 -14.87 -2.03 -6.95
N GLY A 457 -13.80 -1.52 -7.50
CA GLY A 457 -12.60 -2.29 -7.82
C GLY A 457 -12.01 -2.99 -6.58
N ALA A 458 -11.56 -4.21 -6.74
CA ALA A 458 -11.12 -5.06 -5.62
C ALA A 458 -9.98 -4.42 -4.80
N ARG A 459 -9.03 -3.75 -5.44
CA ARG A 459 -7.90 -3.10 -4.75
C ARG A 459 -8.35 -1.93 -3.89
N SER A 460 -9.24 -1.07 -4.41
CA SER A 460 -9.76 0.06 -3.63
C SER A 460 -10.62 -0.38 -2.44
N LEU A 461 -11.39 -1.47 -2.60
CA LEU A 461 -12.13 -2.10 -1.51
C LEU A 461 -11.20 -2.67 -0.44
N LEU A 462 -10.07 -3.26 -0.84
CA LEU A 462 -9.06 -3.77 0.07
C LEU A 462 -8.46 -2.65 0.93
N ASP A 463 -8.04 -1.55 0.30
CA ASP A 463 -7.46 -0.40 1.02
C ASP A 463 -8.49 0.28 1.92
N LEU A 464 -9.74 0.43 1.48
CA LEU A 464 -10.83 0.95 2.32
C LEU A 464 -11.07 0.04 3.54
N GLY A 465 -11.09 -1.28 3.34
CA GLY A 465 -11.22 -2.26 4.43
C GLY A 465 -10.09 -2.12 5.45
N ARG A 466 -8.84 -2.06 5.00
CA ARG A 466 -7.65 -1.87 5.84
C ARG A 466 -7.71 -0.59 6.67
N LEU A 467 -8.08 0.52 6.06
CA LEU A 467 -8.21 1.81 6.74
C LEU A 467 -9.32 1.81 7.80
N ASN A 468 -10.45 1.18 7.51
CA ASN A 468 -11.54 1.04 8.48
C ASN A 468 -11.13 0.17 9.68
N ILE A 469 -10.32 -0.89 9.48
CA ILE A 469 -9.72 -1.67 10.59
C ILE A 469 -8.86 -0.77 11.47
N GLN A 470 -7.98 0.03 10.86
CA GLN A 470 -7.09 0.94 11.61
C GLN A 470 -7.85 2.05 12.36
N LEU A 471 -9.04 2.41 11.90
CA LEU A 471 -9.95 3.33 12.58
C LEU A 471 -10.86 2.65 13.62
N GLY A 472 -10.81 1.31 13.74
CA GLY A 472 -11.66 0.54 14.66
C GLY A 472 -13.08 0.29 14.12
N GLU A 473 -13.37 0.67 12.88
CA GLU A 473 -14.69 0.53 12.25
C GLU A 473 -14.85 -0.85 11.60
N LEU A 474 -14.80 -1.92 12.43
CA LEU A 474 -14.74 -3.31 11.96
C LEU A 474 -15.94 -3.76 11.12
N ALA A 475 -17.13 -3.17 11.33
CA ALA A 475 -18.32 -3.50 10.53
C ALA A 475 -18.17 -2.98 9.10
N ALA A 476 -17.81 -1.70 8.96
CA ALA A 476 -17.57 -1.09 7.65
C ALA A 476 -16.39 -1.75 6.90
N ALA A 477 -15.37 -2.17 7.64
CA ALA A 477 -14.24 -2.91 7.08
C ALA A 477 -14.67 -4.24 6.46
N ASP A 478 -15.40 -5.07 7.22
CA ASP A 478 -15.88 -6.38 6.74
C ASP A 478 -16.86 -6.23 5.57
N ASP A 479 -17.70 -5.18 5.58
CA ASP A 479 -18.62 -4.89 4.49
C ASP A 479 -17.88 -4.50 3.19
N ALA A 480 -16.81 -3.72 3.27
CA ALA A 480 -15.97 -3.42 2.11
C ALA A 480 -15.26 -4.68 1.59
N LEU A 481 -14.61 -5.45 2.48
CA LEU A 481 -13.85 -6.63 2.11
C LEU A 481 -14.71 -7.78 1.55
N ARG A 482 -15.99 -7.91 1.97
CA ARG A 482 -16.92 -8.91 1.40
C ARG A 482 -17.30 -8.63 -0.04
N GLN A 483 -17.20 -7.39 -0.50
CA GLN A 483 -17.49 -7.01 -1.87
C GLN A 483 -16.38 -7.41 -2.85
N ILE A 484 -15.21 -7.82 -2.37
CA ILE A 484 -14.13 -8.35 -3.23
C ILE A 484 -14.63 -9.64 -3.89
N GLY A 485 -14.88 -9.57 -5.21
CA GLY A 485 -15.44 -10.64 -6.00
C GLY A 485 -14.49 -11.81 -6.24
N LYS A 486 -15.02 -12.90 -6.75
CA LYS A 486 -14.24 -14.10 -7.14
C LYS A 486 -13.38 -13.88 -8.40
N ASP A 487 -13.73 -12.90 -9.17
CA ASP A 487 -13.05 -12.42 -10.39
C ASP A 487 -11.85 -11.51 -10.10
N ALA A 488 -11.70 -11.05 -8.85
CA ALA A 488 -10.49 -10.36 -8.41
C ALA A 488 -9.27 -11.29 -8.52
N ASP A 489 -8.10 -10.70 -8.74
CA ASP A 489 -6.85 -11.45 -8.74
C ASP A 489 -6.65 -12.24 -7.44
N ARG A 490 -5.87 -13.32 -7.52
CA ARG A 490 -5.66 -14.22 -6.38
C ARG A 490 -5.10 -13.48 -5.17
N GLN A 491 -4.12 -12.59 -5.40
CA GLN A 491 -3.43 -11.89 -4.31
C GLN A 491 -4.37 -10.95 -3.54
N THR A 492 -5.15 -10.14 -4.24
CA THR A 492 -6.16 -9.27 -3.63
C THR A 492 -7.21 -10.06 -2.84
N ARG A 493 -7.61 -11.24 -3.33
CA ARG A 493 -8.52 -12.13 -2.60
C ARG A 493 -7.89 -12.72 -1.34
N VAL A 494 -6.61 -13.10 -1.41
CA VAL A 494 -5.84 -13.58 -0.25
C VAL A 494 -5.76 -12.49 0.81
N GLU A 495 -5.29 -11.30 0.46
CA GLU A 495 -5.20 -10.17 1.38
C GLU A 495 -6.57 -9.79 1.98
N GLY A 496 -7.63 -9.80 1.17
CA GLY A 496 -8.99 -9.56 1.66
C GLY A 496 -9.46 -10.59 2.71
N LEU A 497 -9.11 -11.86 2.53
CA LEU A 497 -9.41 -12.91 3.50
C LEU A 497 -8.57 -12.77 4.77
N GLU A 498 -7.30 -12.38 4.67
CA GLU A 498 -6.43 -12.13 5.82
C GLU A 498 -6.98 -11.02 6.71
N TRP A 499 -7.36 -9.88 6.11
CA TRP A 499 -7.95 -8.78 6.86
C TRP A 499 -9.29 -9.18 7.50
N ARG A 500 -10.10 -10.00 6.84
CA ARG A 500 -11.34 -10.54 7.44
C ARG A 500 -11.08 -11.53 8.57
N LEU A 501 -10.03 -12.36 8.46
CA LEU A 501 -9.57 -13.21 9.56
C LEU A 501 -9.15 -12.38 10.78
N GLN A 502 -8.45 -11.27 10.55
CA GLN A 502 -8.11 -10.33 11.60
C GLN A 502 -9.35 -9.72 12.27
N ILE A 503 -10.36 -9.32 11.50
CA ILE A 503 -11.63 -8.82 12.02
C ILE A 503 -12.33 -9.89 12.87
N ALA A 504 -12.41 -11.14 12.38
CA ALA A 504 -12.99 -12.25 13.11
C ALA A 504 -12.27 -12.52 14.43
N ALA A 505 -10.94 -12.48 14.43
CA ALA A 505 -10.14 -12.63 15.63
C ALA A 505 -10.37 -11.47 16.63
N GLN A 506 -10.44 -10.22 16.17
CA GLN A 506 -10.75 -9.08 17.01
C GLN A 506 -12.16 -9.14 17.61
N ARG A 507 -13.11 -9.71 16.89
CA ARG A 507 -14.48 -9.97 17.37
C ARG A 507 -14.59 -11.23 18.22
N ALA A 508 -13.53 -12.02 18.30
CA ALA A 508 -13.53 -13.38 18.87
C ALA A 508 -14.56 -14.31 18.20
N ASP A 509 -14.78 -14.15 16.90
CA ASP A 509 -15.63 -15.05 16.10
C ASP A 509 -14.80 -16.26 15.62
N GLY A 510 -14.64 -17.24 16.48
CA GLY A 510 -13.89 -18.47 16.19
C GLY A 510 -14.51 -19.26 15.02
N PRO A 511 -15.81 -19.58 15.04
CA PRO A 511 -16.46 -20.33 13.96
C PRO A 511 -16.42 -19.60 12.62
N GLY A 512 -16.62 -18.28 12.60
CA GLY A 512 -16.50 -17.45 11.39
C GLY A 512 -15.05 -17.43 10.88
N GLY A 513 -14.09 -17.25 11.77
CA GLY A 513 -12.68 -17.29 11.44
C GLY A 513 -12.21 -18.60 10.84
N LEU A 514 -12.65 -19.77 11.39
CA LEU A 514 -12.33 -21.07 10.85
C LEU A 514 -12.85 -21.27 9.41
N LYS A 515 -14.05 -20.77 9.10
CA LYS A 515 -14.59 -20.77 7.72
C LYS A 515 -13.77 -19.91 6.77
N LEU A 516 -13.30 -18.75 7.24
CA LEU A 516 -12.43 -17.88 6.46
C LEU A 516 -11.06 -18.53 6.24
N LEU A 517 -10.53 -19.20 7.27
CA LEU A 517 -9.26 -19.92 7.21
C LEU A 517 -9.33 -21.06 6.18
N ASP A 518 -10.41 -21.82 6.15
CA ASP A 518 -10.67 -22.84 5.12
C ASP A 518 -10.72 -22.22 3.70
N SER A 519 -11.36 -21.05 3.56
CA SER A 519 -11.41 -20.33 2.29
C SER A 519 -10.04 -19.82 1.85
N LEU A 520 -9.22 -19.33 2.79
CA LEU A 520 -7.85 -18.92 2.56
C LEU A 520 -6.98 -20.12 2.13
N GLY A 521 -7.10 -21.27 2.82
CA GLY A 521 -6.35 -22.49 2.51
C GLY A 521 -6.52 -22.97 1.07
N ARG A 522 -7.70 -22.76 0.47
CA ARG A 522 -7.97 -23.11 -0.93
C ARG A 522 -7.23 -22.19 -1.95
N LEU A 523 -6.72 -21.05 -1.52
CA LEU A 523 -5.99 -20.12 -2.37
C LEU A 523 -4.47 -20.24 -2.25
N MET A 524 -3.97 -21.06 -1.32
CA MET A 524 -2.53 -21.22 -1.08
C MET A 524 -1.85 -21.98 -2.20
N VAL A 525 -0.80 -21.41 -2.77
CA VAL A 525 -0.05 -22.01 -3.90
C VAL A 525 1.46 -22.04 -3.63
N THR A 526 1.99 -21.02 -2.95
CA THR A 526 3.43 -20.85 -2.71
C THR A 526 3.81 -21.24 -1.28
N THR A 527 5.13 -21.35 -1.04
CA THR A 527 5.68 -21.55 0.30
C THR A 527 5.37 -20.38 1.22
N THR A 528 5.47 -19.16 0.70
CA THR A 528 5.13 -17.91 1.42
C THR A 528 3.65 -17.89 1.80
N ASP A 529 2.75 -18.31 0.89
CA ASP A 529 1.34 -18.44 1.21
C ASP A 529 1.11 -19.41 2.40
N SER A 530 1.84 -20.54 2.43
CA SER A 530 1.73 -21.52 3.53
C SER A 530 2.20 -20.94 4.87
N GLU A 531 3.23 -20.11 4.86
CA GLU A 531 3.73 -19.42 6.06
C GLU A 531 2.69 -18.44 6.59
N MET A 532 2.11 -17.66 5.71
CA MET A 532 1.07 -16.71 6.02
C MET A 532 -0.20 -17.41 6.55
N TYR A 533 -0.64 -18.47 5.88
CA TYR A 533 -1.75 -19.30 6.36
C TYR A 533 -1.50 -19.82 7.77
N ALA A 534 -0.30 -20.36 8.04
CA ALA A 534 0.07 -20.89 9.34
C ALA A 534 0.03 -19.82 10.44
N SER A 535 0.42 -18.57 10.12
CA SER A 535 0.37 -17.46 11.06
C SER A 535 -1.06 -17.08 11.48
N HIS A 536 -2.02 -17.18 10.57
CA HIS A 536 -3.43 -16.99 10.90
C HIS A 536 -4.02 -18.21 11.62
N ALA A 537 -3.66 -19.42 11.20
CA ALA A 537 -4.17 -20.67 11.78
C ALA A 537 -3.88 -20.79 13.29
N ILE A 538 -2.69 -20.34 13.74
CA ILE A 538 -2.30 -20.39 15.15
C ILE A 538 -3.22 -19.57 16.07
N VAL A 539 -3.80 -18.47 15.57
CA VAL A 539 -4.76 -17.64 16.33
C VAL A 539 -5.99 -18.44 16.71
N TYR A 540 -6.42 -19.36 15.83
CA TYR A 540 -7.58 -20.22 16.01
C TYR A 540 -7.22 -21.57 16.64
N GLY A 541 -6.02 -21.68 17.20
CA GLY A 541 -5.57 -22.92 17.89
C GLY A 541 -5.19 -24.04 16.93
N LYS A 542 -4.88 -23.76 15.67
CA LYS A 542 -4.43 -24.73 14.68
C LYS A 542 -2.90 -24.71 14.59
N LEU A 543 -2.25 -25.69 15.23
CA LEU A 543 -0.79 -25.82 15.30
C LEU A 543 -0.19 -26.61 14.14
N GLN A 544 -0.95 -27.56 13.57
CA GLN A 544 -0.44 -28.43 12.53
C GLN A 544 0.12 -27.66 11.31
N PRO A 545 -0.53 -26.61 10.78
CA PRO A 545 0.00 -25.84 9.66
C PRO A 545 1.38 -25.22 9.93
N ILE A 546 1.61 -24.68 11.13
CA ILE A 546 2.91 -24.12 11.48
C ILE A 546 3.98 -25.20 11.69
N HIS A 547 3.61 -26.35 12.22
CA HIS A 547 4.51 -27.49 12.33
C HIS A 547 4.99 -27.96 10.95
N ASP A 548 4.11 -28.01 9.96
CA ASP A 548 4.47 -28.41 8.60
C ASP A 548 5.42 -27.39 7.94
N VAL A 549 5.18 -26.09 8.16
CA VAL A 549 6.09 -25.03 7.71
C VAL A 549 7.48 -25.17 8.35
N ILE A 550 7.54 -25.32 9.67
CA ILE A 550 8.82 -25.43 10.40
C ILE A 550 9.60 -26.67 9.94
N ARG A 551 8.96 -27.83 9.78
CA ARG A 551 9.61 -29.05 9.29
C ARG A 551 10.15 -28.85 7.87
N ARG A 552 9.39 -28.23 6.99
CA ARG A 552 9.81 -27.94 5.62
C ARG A 552 10.99 -26.97 5.58
N LEU A 553 10.96 -25.89 6.36
CA LEU A 553 12.07 -24.93 6.46
C LEU A 553 13.32 -25.59 7.05
N GLY A 554 13.15 -26.42 8.10
CA GLY A 554 14.26 -27.18 8.69
C GLY A 554 14.92 -28.13 7.69
N ALA A 555 14.12 -28.81 6.88
CA ALA A 555 14.63 -29.70 5.84
C ALA A 555 15.36 -28.92 4.73
N ALA A 556 14.76 -27.84 4.22
CA ALA A 556 15.34 -27.03 3.17
C ALA A 556 16.66 -26.35 3.62
N SER A 557 16.72 -25.89 4.87
CA SER A 557 17.90 -25.23 5.45
C SER A 557 18.87 -26.20 6.14
N ARG A 558 18.59 -27.48 6.10
CA ARG A 558 19.40 -28.56 6.76
C ARG A 558 19.64 -28.28 8.25
N TRP A 559 18.58 -27.87 8.96
CA TRP A 559 18.69 -27.61 10.40
C TRP A 559 18.96 -28.91 11.17
N PRO A 560 19.76 -28.85 12.24
CA PRO A 560 19.91 -29.99 13.14
C PRO A 560 18.55 -30.32 13.82
N PRO A 561 18.31 -31.58 14.17
CA PRO A 561 17.03 -32.05 14.76
C PRO A 561 16.60 -31.23 15.99
N GLU A 562 17.56 -30.86 16.83
CA GLU A 562 17.33 -30.08 18.06
C GLU A 562 16.78 -28.68 17.74
N ARG A 563 17.27 -28.08 16.67
CA ARG A 563 16.76 -26.78 16.21
C ARG A 563 15.34 -26.88 15.66
N VAL A 564 15.06 -27.92 14.89
CA VAL A 564 13.71 -28.15 14.38
C VAL A 564 12.75 -28.38 15.56
N GLN A 565 13.12 -29.22 16.54
CA GLN A 565 12.29 -29.51 17.70
C GLN A 565 12.05 -28.23 18.54
N TYR A 566 13.10 -27.50 18.88
CA TYR A 566 12.97 -26.23 19.59
C TYR A 566 12.00 -25.27 18.90
N THR A 567 12.13 -25.13 17.57
CA THR A 567 11.28 -24.23 16.79
C THR A 567 9.82 -24.71 16.75
N LEU A 568 9.57 -26.03 16.79
CA LEU A 568 8.23 -26.62 16.89
C LEU A 568 7.59 -26.37 18.27
N ASP A 569 8.39 -26.34 19.33
CA ASP A 569 7.88 -26.16 20.69
C ASP A 569 7.55 -24.70 21.02
N VAL A 570 8.21 -23.75 20.39
CA VAL A 570 7.97 -22.31 20.64
C VAL A 570 6.49 -21.90 20.49
N PRO A 571 5.76 -22.20 19.40
CA PRO A 571 4.35 -21.88 19.29
C PRO A 571 3.49 -22.49 20.40
N ARG A 572 3.77 -23.71 20.81
CA ARG A 572 3.06 -24.41 21.90
C ARG A 572 3.26 -23.70 23.23
N ILE A 573 4.51 -23.35 23.55
CA ILE A 573 4.87 -22.62 24.77
C ILE A 573 4.21 -21.24 24.81
N LEU A 574 4.22 -20.53 23.69
CA LEU A 574 3.56 -19.22 23.56
C LEU A 574 2.05 -19.31 23.87
N LEU A 575 1.40 -20.39 23.46
CA LEU A 575 -0.02 -20.63 23.72
C LEU A 575 -0.30 -21.23 25.10
N GLY A 576 0.73 -21.44 25.94
CA GLY A 576 0.59 -21.87 27.32
C GLY A 576 0.58 -23.37 27.54
N VAL A 577 1.05 -24.16 26.58
CA VAL A 577 1.31 -25.60 26.75
C VAL A 577 2.64 -25.74 27.51
N PRO A 578 2.65 -26.30 28.73
CA PRO A 578 3.89 -26.50 29.45
C PRO A 578 4.71 -27.61 28.76
N ASP A 579 6.03 -27.42 28.64
CA ASP A 579 6.94 -28.43 28.12
C ASP A 579 8.27 -28.38 28.90
N GLU A 580 8.56 -29.45 29.67
CA GLU A 580 9.78 -29.53 30.44
C GLU A 580 11.02 -29.79 29.56
N ARG A 581 10.85 -30.29 28.34
CA ARG A 581 11.94 -30.54 27.40
C ARG A 581 12.41 -29.26 26.74
N PHE A 582 11.52 -28.26 26.61
CA PHE A 582 11.81 -26.99 25.94
C PHE A 582 13.14 -26.39 26.42
N LEU A 583 13.43 -26.39 27.70
CA LEU A 583 14.67 -25.87 28.27
C LEU A 583 15.92 -26.64 27.85
N GLN A 584 15.80 -27.95 27.67
CA GLN A 584 16.92 -28.77 27.21
C GLN A 584 17.19 -28.52 25.73
N ASP A 585 16.14 -28.47 24.92
CA ASP A 585 16.21 -28.19 23.50
C ASP A 585 16.66 -26.75 23.22
N GLU A 586 16.24 -25.80 24.05
CA GLU A 586 16.71 -24.43 23.99
C GLU A 586 18.22 -24.32 24.24
N ARG A 587 18.74 -25.02 25.26
CA ARG A 587 20.18 -25.04 25.55
C ARG A 587 20.96 -25.64 24.39
N ALA A 588 20.51 -26.76 23.83
CA ALA A 588 21.11 -27.36 22.63
C ALA A 588 21.10 -26.41 21.44
N PHE A 589 19.97 -25.73 21.19
CA PHE A 589 19.84 -24.72 20.11
C PHE A 589 20.89 -23.60 20.20
N TRP A 590 21.17 -23.12 21.43
CA TRP A 590 22.13 -22.01 21.65
C TRP A 590 23.58 -22.46 21.63
N LEU A 591 23.86 -23.75 21.91
CA LEU A 591 25.19 -24.31 21.93
C LEU A 591 25.66 -24.82 20.55
N VAL A 592 24.77 -24.97 19.60
CA VAL A 592 25.13 -25.32 18.22
C VAL A 592 25.85 -24.20 17.51
N ALA A 593 26.98 -24.56 16.92
CA ALA A 593 28.09 -23.74 16.47
C ALA A 593 27.77 -22.55 15.53
N PRO A 594 28.68 -21.57 15.45
CA PRO A 594 28.56 -20.36 14.64
C PRO A 594 28.87 -20.61 13.14
N GLY A 595 28.04 -21.40 12.45
CA GLY A 595 28.26 -21.73 11.04
C GLY A 595 27.02 -21.63 10.16
N ASP A 596 25.93 -21.08 10.68
CA ASP A 596 24.66 -21.02 9.96
C ASP A 596 24.70 -19.94 8.86
N SER A 597 24.59 -20.38 7.61
CA SER A 597 24.68 -19.49 6.42
C SER A 597 23.60 -18.41 6.38
N VAL A 598 22.46 -18.59 7.04
CA VAL A 598 21.40 -17.60 7.17
C VAL A 598 21.78 -16.50 8.18
N CYS A 599 22.66 -16.80 9.12
CA CYS A 599 23.19 -15.87 10.12
C CYS A 599 24.70 -15.73 10.04
N ALA A 600 25.34 -16.16 8.94
CA ALA A 600 26.80 -16.20 8.76
C ALA A 600 27.48 -14.83 8.80
N ALA A 601 26.76 -13.74 8.70
CA ALA A 601 27.29 -12.37 8.76
C ALA A 601 27.53 -11.88 10.21
N GLY A 602 27.48 -12.75 11.22
CA GLY A 602 27.79 -12.36 12.60
C GLY A 602 26.78 -11.38 13.23
N LEU A 603 25.64 -11.16 12.57
CA LEU A 603 24.60 -10.25 13.07
C LEU A 603 23.86 -10.91 14.24
N PRO A 604 24.02 -10.38 15.46
CA PRO A 604 23.25 -10.84 16.64
C PRO A 604 21.74 -10.84 16.41
N THR A 605 21.25 -9.98 15.52
CA THR A 605 19.85 -9.78 15.16
C THR A 605 19.12 -11.03 14.67
N CYS A 606 19.82 -11.93 13.98
CA CYS A 606 19.21 -13.12 13.40
C CYS A 606 18.77 -14.14 14.47
N ARG A 607 19.54 -14.29 15.56
CA ARG A 607 19.21 -15.22 16.66
C ARG A 607 18.20 -14.65 17.64
N THR A 608 18.12 -13.35 17.76
CA THR A 608 17.32 -12.66 18.78
C THR A 608 15.88 -12.40 18.38
N SER A 609 15.59 -12.28 17.08
CA SER A 609 14.21 -12.20 16.61
C SER A 609 13.37 -13.43 16.95
N PHE A 610 14.01 -14.59 17.12
CA PHE A 610 13.36 -15.84 17.57
C PHE A 610 13.20 -15.93 19.09
N LEU A 611 14.06 -15.24 19.84
CA LEU A 611 14.16 -15.40 21.28
C LEU A 611 13.21 -14.53 22.08
N LEU A 612 13.10 -13.25 21.68
CA LEU A 612 12.39 -12.27 22.50
C LEU A 612 10.95 -12.68 22.85
N PRO A 613 10.16 -13.21 21.91
CA PRO A 613 8.83 -13.69 22.24
C PRO A 613 8.84 -14.94 23.13
N SER A 614 9.72 -15.90 22.85
CA SER A 614 9.80 -17.15 23.66
C SER A 614 10.29 -16.85 25.07
N LEU A 615 11.23 -15.94 25.24
CA LEU A 615 11.72 -15.51 26.55
C LEU A 615 10.66 -14.75 27.35
N ALA A 616 9.86 -13.91 26.69
CA ALA A 616 8.78 -13.18 27.34
C ALA A 616 7.72 -14.10 27.97
N TYR A 617 7.47 -15.25 27.36
CA TYR A 617 6.44 -16.20 27.82
C TYR A 617 6.99 -17.39 28.59
N ALA A 618 8.24 -17.76 28.37
CA ALA A 618 8.94 -18.75 29.17
C ALA A 618 9.38 -18.22 30.55
N SER A 619 8.96 -17.02 30.92
CA SER A 619 9.25 -16.41 32.23
C SER A 619 8.74 -17.22 33.42
N ASN A 620 7.77 -18.12 33.21
CA ASN A 620 7.33 -19.09 34.24
C ASN A 620 8.26 -20.29 34.37
N VAL A 621 9.27 -20.44 33.51
CA VAL A 621 10.20 -21.53 33.49
C VAL A 621 11.51 -21.08 34.10
N ARG A 622 11.83 -21.54 35.30
CA ARG A 622 13.09 -21.21 35.97
C ARG A 622 14.26 -21.83 35.22
N ARG A 623 15.19 -20.98 34.79
CA ARG A 623 16.42 -21.35 34.11
C ARG A 623 17.59 -21.30 35.06
N THR A 624 18.52 -22.23 34.89
CA THR A 624 19.83 -22.24 35.54
C THR A 624 20.93 -21.71 34.63
N TRP A 625 20.58 -21.30 33.41
CA TRP A 625 21.49 -20.90 32.37
C TRP A 625 20.89 -19.80 31.55
N TRP A 626 21.72 -18.84 31.06
CA TRP A 626 21.35 -17.76 30.18
C TRP A 626 22.30 -17.73 28.98
N PRO A 627 21.79 -17.50 27.76
CA PRO A 627 22.64 -17.38 26.55
C PRO A 627 23.68 -16.26 26.73
N PRO A 628 24.91 -16.41 26.19
CA PRO A 628 25.98 -15.43 26.32
C PRO A 628 25.74 -14.21 25.44
N PHE A 629 24.81 -13.36 25.80
CA PHE A 629 24.58 -12.06 25.13
C PHE A 629 25.09 -10.92 25.99
N SER A 630 25.70 -9.91 25.36
CA SER A 630 26.05 -8.70 26.07
C SER A 630 24.87 -7.73 26.13
N VAL A 631 24.65 -7.15 27.29
CA VAL A 631 23.62 -6.11 27.55
C VAL A 631 23.86 -4.85 26.70
N GLU A 632 25.10 -4.60 26.33
CA GLU A 632 25.49 -3.44 25.54
C GLU A 632 24.88 -3.42 24.13
N THR A 633 24.60 -4.61 23.58
CA THR A 633 24.04 -4.75 22.22
C THR A 633 22.50 -4.66 22.21
N TRP A 634 21.81 -4.96 23.30
CA TRP A 634 20.37 -5.24 23.30
C TRP A 634 19.55 -4.48 24.34
N GLY A 635 20.19 -3.80 25.27
CA GLY A 635 19.55 -2.93 26.25
C GLY A 635 18.68 -3.65 27.29
N TYR A 636 17.91 -2.87 28.01
CA TYR A 636 17.08 -3.33 29.15
C TYR A 636 16.01 -4.37 28.83
N ARG A 637 15.66 -4.57 27.57
CA ARG A 637 14.74 -5.65 27.12
C ARG A 637 15.26 -7.03 27.49
N PHE A 638 16.58 -7.24 27.28
CA PHE A 638 17.23 -8.49 27.64
C PHE A 638 17.38 -8.65 29.15
N GLU A 639 17.60 -7.57 29.85
CA GLU A 639 17.68 -7.62 31.31
C GLU A 639 16.35 -8.01 31.94
N ILE A 640 15.20 -7.54 31.41
CA ILE A 640 13.89 -8.01 31.87
C ILE A 640 13.76 -9.51 31.59
N ALA A 641 14.05 -9.96 30.36
CA ALA A 641 13.93 -11.34 29.96
C ALA A 641 14.89 -12.24 30.78
N ARG A 642 16.13 -11.81 30.99
CA ARG A 642 17.10 -12.48 31.84
C ARG A 642 16.62 -12.56 33.28
N GLY A 643 16.23 -11.44 33.85
CA GLY A 643 15.75 -11.36 35.21
C GLY A 643 14.55 -12.25 35.48
N LEU A 644 13.59 -12.28 34.55
CA LEU A 644 12.44 -13.19 34.61
C LEU A 644 12.84 -14.64 34.57
N SER A 645 13.72 -15.00 33.63
CA SER A 645 14.15 -16.40 33.42
C SER A 645 15.04 -16.93 34.54
N MET A 646 15.90 -16.08 35.08
CA MET A 646 16.85 -16.42 36.14
C MET A 646 16.31 -16.17 37.57
N ASN A 647 15.07 -15.71 37.69
CA ASN A 647 14.46 -15.28 38.95
C ASN A 647 15.25 -14.15 39.65
N ASP A 648 15.87 -13.28 38.86
CA ASP A 648 16.62 -12.13 39.35
C ASP A 648 15.67 -10.91 39.48
N ARG A 649 14.98 -10.84 40.63
CA ARG A 649 14.00 -9.76 40.92
C ARG A 649 14.63 -8.38 40.84
N ALA A 650 15.89 -8.22 41.21
CA ALA A 650 16.55 -6.91 41.23
C ALA A 650 16.77 -6.39 39.79
N ALA A 651 17.19 -7.27 38.87
CA ALA A 651 17.31 -6.93 37.45
C ALA A 651 15.94 -6.56 36.85
N VAL A 652 14.88 -7.29 37.19
CA VAL A 652 13.52 -6.97 36.73
C VAL A 652 13.08 -5.60 37.24
N VAL A 653 13.21 -5.31 38.53
CA VAL A 653 12.85 -4.02 39.13
C VAL A 653 13.58 -2.88 38.44
N LYS A 654 14.91 -2.98 38.31
CA LYS A 654 15.74 -1.96 37.66
C LYS A 654 15.31 -1.69 36.22
N SER A 655 14.99 -2.76 35.47
CA SER A 655 14.55 -2.62 34.08
C SER A 655 13.16 -2.01 33.98
N MET A 656 12.25 -2.33 34.91
CA MET A 656 10.92 -1.73 34.98
C MET A 656 10.98 -0.24 35.37
N GLU A 657 11.87 0.16 36.29
CA GLU A 657 12.14 1.54 36.64
C GLU A 657 12.68 2.32 35.44
N TRP A 658 13.59 1.73 34.67
CA TRP A 658 14.07 2.33 33.44
C TRP A 658 12.93 2.53 32.44
N MET A 659 12.05 1.56 32.25
CA MET A 659 10.87 1.69 31.38
C MET A 659 9.94 2.82 31.80
N ASP A 660 9.82 3.07 33.11
CA ASP A 660 9.00 4.16 33.66
C ASP A 660 9.68 5.53 33.52
N SER A 661 11.00 5.59 33.76
CA SER A 661 11.77 6.83 33.75
C SER A 661 12.11 7.34 32.37
N SER A 662 12.19 6.44 31.42
CA SER A 662 12.39 6.82 30.03
C SER A 662 11.11 7.46 29.51
N SER A 663 11.25 8.44 28.62
CA SER A 663 10.13 9.03 27.88
C SER A 663 9.29 7.99 27.09
N HIS A 664 9.62 6.73 27.23
CA HIS A 664 8.95 5.52 26.75
C HIS A 664 7.80 5.07 27.65
N ALA A 665 7.60 5.71 28.80
CA ALA A 665 6.42 5.53 29.67
C ALA A 665 5.10 5.88 28.97
N ASP A 666 5.16 6.59 27.85
CA ASP A 666 4.03 6.68 26.96
C ASP A 666 3.83 5.32 26.31
N ASN A 667 2.77 4.63 26.68
CA ASN A 667 2.38 3.26 26.30
C ASN A 667 2.46 2.96 24.78
N ARG A 668 2.74 3.94 23.95
CA ARG A 668 2.71 3.86 22.48
C ARG A 668 4.01 3.37 21.85
N VAL A 669 5.16 3.54 22.50
CA VAL A 669 6.41 2.90 22.03
C VAL A 669 6.37 1.41 22.29
N LEU A 670 5.63 0.99 23.32
CA LEU A 670 5.33 -0.43 23.56
C LEU A 670 4.41 -1.02 22.47
N ALA A 671 3.65 -0.18 21.76
CA ALA A 671 2.68 -0.60 20.75
C ALA A 671 3.32 -1.20 19.48
N GLU A 672 4.48 -0.70 19.06
CA GLU A 672 5.18 -1.26 17.90
C GLU A 672 5.98 -2.51 18.22
N GLU A 673 6.27 -2.74 19.50
CA GLU A 673 6.94 -3.92 19.97
C GLU A 673 6.04 -4.72 20.91
N SER A 674 5.17 -5.52 20.32
CA SER A 674 4.31 -6.46 21.05
C SER A 674 5.10 -7.36 22.03
N SER A 675 6.37 -7.65 21.72
CA SER A 675 7.30 -8.35 22.60
C SER A 675 7.65 -7.54 23.86
N LEU A 676 7.79 -6.22 23.78
CA LEU A 676 8.05 -5.39 24.95
C LEU A 676 6.87 -5.33 25.90
N THR A 677 5.65 -5.23 25.37
CA THR A 677 4.44 -5.24 26.19
C THR A 677 4.31 -6.57 26.96
N ALA A 678 4.62 -7.69 26.30
CA ALA A 678 4.62 -9.00 26.95
C ALA A 678 5.71 -9.11 28.04
N LEU A 679 6.92 -8.58 27.79
CA LEU A 679 7.99 -8.53 28.78
C LEU A 679 7.62 -7.62 29.96
N ALA A 680 7.04 -6.46 29.71
CA ALA A 680 6.58 -5.54 30.74
C ALA A 680 5.48 -6.16 31.61
N LEU A 681 4.54 -6.85 30.97
CA LEU A 681 3.51 -7.64 31.65
C LEU A 681 4.13 -8.71 32.54
N GLY A 682 5.05 -9.51 32.01
CA GLY A 682 5.79 -10.54 32.79
C GLY A 682 6.60 -9.93 33.92
N GLY A 683 7.26 -8.78 33.70
CA GLY A 683 7.99 -8.04 34.71
C GLY A 683 7.11 -7.57 35.85
N ALA A 684 5.96 -6.96 35.53
CA ALA A 684 5.00 -6.53 36.55
C ALA A 684 4.47 -7.69 37.41
N LEU A 685 4.16 -8.83 36.77
CA LEU A 685 3.76 -10.07 37.48
C LEU A 685 4.87 -10.58 38.42
N ALA A 686 6.12 -10.61 37.96
CA ALA A 686 7.26 -11.11 38.72
C ALA A 686 7.57 -10.26 39.96
N ILE A 687 7.33 -8.95 39.93
CA ILE A 687 7.48 -8.08 41.07
C ILE A 687 6.23 -8.03 41.98
N GLY A 688 5.14 -8.73 41.60
CA GLY A 688 3.90 -8.83 42.36
C GLY A 688 2.96 -7.63 42.16
N ASP A 689 3.18 -6.80 41.15
CA ASP A 689 2.31 -5.66 40.80
C ASP A 689 1.24 -6.08 39.78
N SER A 690 0.22 -6.76 40.28
CA SER A 690 -0.90 -7.25 39.45
C SER A 690 -1.70 -6.10 38.81
N SER A 691 -1.81 -4.94 39.49
CA SER A 691 -2.50 -3.80 38.93
C SER A 691 -1.79 -3.20 37.73
N ARG A 692 -0.46 -3.14 37.80
CA ARG A 692 0.39 -2.71 36.68
C ARG A 692 0.36 -3.74 35.55
N ALA A 693 0.42 -5.01 35.88
CA ALA A 693 0.29 -6.09 34.91
C ALA A 693 -1.05 -5.98 34.15
N LEU A 694 -2.16 -5.72 34.86
CA LEU A 694 -3.48 -5.55 34.24
C LEU A 694 -3.52 -4.32 33.30
N ARG A 695 -2.88 -3.21 33.66
CA ARG A 695 -2.79 -2.05 32.75
C ARG A 695 -2.09 -2.41 31.43
N TYR A 696 -0.98 -3.16 31.49
CA TYR A 696 -0.29 -3.64 30.28
C TYR A 696 -1.14 -4.63 29.49
N ALA A 697 -1.84 -5.55 30.16
CA ALA A 697 -2.71 -6.51 29.50
C ALA A 697 -3.89 -5.81 28.80
N ARG A 698 -4.54 -4.84 29.46
CA ARG A 698 -5.60 -4.02 28.86
C ARG A 698 -5.08 -3.24 27.66
N PHE A 699 -3.95 -2.59 27.79
CA PHE A 699 -3.33 -1.88 26.67
C PHE A 699 -3.05 -2.81 25.48
N ALA A 700 -2.46 -3.99 25.74
CA ALA A 700 -2.19 -4.96 24.70
C ALA A 700 -3.45 -5.43 23.98
N THR A 701 -4.54 -5.67 24.71
CA THR A 701 -5.77 -6.20 24.13
C THR A 701 -6.69 -5.13 23.55
N ASP A 702 -6.69 -3.92 24.10
CA ASP A 702 -7.58 -2.84 23.63
C ASP A 702 -6.94 -2.01 22.49
N THR A 703 -5.59 -1.95 22.45
CA THR A 703 -4.88 -1.07 21.51
C THR A 703 -4.02 -1.84 20.51
N LEU A 704 -3.34 -2.91 20.94
CA LEU A 704 -2.37 -3.63 20.11
C LEU A 704 -2.95 -4.76 19.28
N LEU A 705 -4.09 -5.33 19.66
CA LEU A 705 -4.69 -6.44 18.94
C LEU A 705 -4.78 -6.21 17.43
N PRO A 706 -5.20 -5.04 16.93
CA PRO A 706 -5.22 -4.76 15.50
C PRO A 706 -3.85 -4.91 14.81
N TYR A 707 -2.76 -4.67 15.53
CA TYR A 707 -1.38 -4.70 15.00
C TYR A 707 -0.69 -6.04 15.21
N LEU A 708 -1.16 -6.86 16.14
CA LEU A 708 -0.64 -8.21 16.37
C LEU A 708 -0.95 -9.15 15.20
N TYR A 709 -2.03 -8.87 14.50
CA TYR A 709 -2.43 -9.63 13.31
C TYR A 709 -1.81 -9.09 12.02
N ASP A 710 -1.23 -7.88 12.06
CA ASP A 710 -0.49 -7.33 10.93
C ASP A 710 0.81 -8.14 10.78
N SER A 711 0.70 -9.19 10.01
CA SER A 711 1.82 -10.08 9.65
C SER A 711 2.82 -9.39 8.74
N GLY A 712 2.88 -8.04 8.76
CA GLY A 712 3.71 -7.20 7.92
C GLY A 712 4.73 -8.01 7.12
N VAL A 713 4.43 -8.31 5.86
CA VAL A 713 5.20 -9.16 4.93
C VAL A 713 6.57 -8.52 4.61
N GLY A 714 7.24 -8.02 5.60
CA GLY A 714 8.54 -7.38 5.53
C GLY A 714 9.60 -8.05 6.41
N GLY A 715 9.22 -9.13 7.08
CA GLY A 715 10.13 -9.88 7.94
C GLY A 715 11.01 -10.82 7.13
N THR A 716 12.28 -10.87 7.49
CA THR A 716 13.25 -11.86 7.03
C THR A 716 12.66 -13.26 6.92
N PRO A 717 12.93 -14.00 5.84
CA PRO A 717 12.49 -15.40 5.74
C PRO A 717 12.93 -16.17 6.97
N GLY A 718 12.02 -16.76 7.70
CA GLY A 718 12.33 -17.80 8.66
C GLY A 718 12.11 -17.53 10.14
N GLY A 719 11.39 -16.46 10.60
CA GLY A 719 11.25 -16.48 12.02
C GLY A 719 10.29 -15.53 12.76
N ALA A 720 10.16 -14.30 12.35
CA ALA A 720 9.38 -13.32 13.10
C ALA A 720 7.87 -13.39 12.86
N VAL A 721 7.45 -14.01 11.76
CA VAL A 721 6.07 -13.97 11.24
C VAL A 721 5.09 -14.70 12.17
N TYR A 722 5.54 -15.74 12.86
CA TYR A 722 4.65 -16.64 13.63
C TYR A 722 4.32 -16.18 15.04
N TYR A 723 5.19 -15.36 15.64
CA TYR A 723 5.09 -15.05 17.06
C TYR A 723 4.03 -14.00 17.38
N LYS A 724 3.91 -13.00 16.56
CA LYS A 724 2.94 -11.92 16.80
C LYS A 724 1.50 -12.43 16.84
N PRO A 725 1.01 -13.20 15.85
CA PRO A 725 -0.35 -13.74 15.89
C PRO A 725 -0.59 -14.69 17.08
N ALA A 726 0.39 -15.53 17.43
CA ALA A 726 0.29 -16.43 18.60
C ALA A 726 0.14 -15.68 19.91
N MET A 727 0.69 -14.47 20.01
CA MET A 727 0.60 -13.64 21.21
C MET A 727 -0.83 -13.17 21.50
N ALA A 728 -1.66 -12.98 20.49
CA ALA A 728 -2.99 -12.44 20.68
C ALA A 728 -3.89 -13.28 21.61
N PRO A 729 -4.11 -14.59 21.38
CA PRO A 729 -4.88 -15.40 22.31
C PRO A 729 -4.23 -15.46 23.69
N ARG A 730 -2.90 -15.47 23.77
CA ARG A 730 -2.18 -15.51 25.06
C ARG A 730 -2.39 -14.24 25.87
N LEU A 731 -2.33 -13.06 25.25
CA LEU A 731 -2.58 -11.78 25.92
C LEU A 731 -4.03 -11.67 26.39
N MET A 732 -4.99 -12.17 25.60
CA MET A 732 -6.39 -12.24 26.02
C MET A 732 -6.55 -13.15 27.25
N LEU A 733 -5.89 -14.29 27.27
CA LEU A 733 -5.91 -15.21 28.41
C LEU A 733 -5.29 -14.59 29.67
N LEU A 734 -4.12 -13.96 29.55
CA LEU A 734 -3.47 -13.26 30.67
C LEU A 734 -4.35 -12.12 31.22
N ARG A 735 -5.02 -11.39 30.33
CA ARG A 735 -6.00 -10.38 30.78
C ARG A 735 -7.13 -11.03 31.57
N ALA A 736 -7.73 -12.11 31.09
CA ALA A 736 -8.78 -12.82 31.81
C ALA A 736 -8.32 -13.29 33.21
N GLU A 737 -7.14 -13.87 33.30
CA GLU A 737 -6.52 -14.34 34.56
C GLU A 737 -6.32 -13.18 35.55
N LEU A 738 -5.81 -12.02 35.07
CA LEU A 738 -5.58 -10.82 35.89
C LEU A 738 -6.88 -10.15 36.32
N GLU A 739 -7.87 -10.01 35.45
CA GLU A 739 -9.19 -9.48 35.79
C GLU A 739 -9.85 -10.35 36.86
N ALA A 740 -9.74 -11.69 36.75
CA ALA A 740 -10.24 -12.62 37.76
C ALA A 740 -9.53 -12.46 39.10
N ALA A 741 -8.20 -12.38 39.10
CA ALA A 741 -7.38 -12.22 40.31
C ALA A 741 -7.64 -10.92 41.05
N LEU A 742 -7.98 -9.85 40.32
CA LEU A 742 -8.28 -8.52 40.88
C LEU A 742 -9.78 -8.30 41.15
N GLY A 743 -10.61 -9.32 40.95
CA GLY A 743 -12.04 -9.29 41.34
C GLY A 743 -12.98 -8.79 40.24
N SER A 744 -12.48 -8.41 39.07
CA SER A 744 -13.30 -7.98 37.92
C SER A 744 -13.89 -9.20 37.19
N ARG A 745 -14.77 -9.98 37.87
CA ARG A 745 -15.23 -11.29 37.38
C ARG A 745 -15.97 -11.24 36.04
N ASP A 746 -16.73 -10.18 35.77
CA ASP A 746 -17.49 -10.07 34.51
C ASP A 746 -16.57 -9.81 33.33
N GLU A 747 -15.57 -8.91 33.49
CA GLU A 747 -14.52 -8.72 32.49
C GLU A 747 -13.71 -9.99 32.25
N ALA A 748 -13.31 -10.68 33.32
CA ALA A 748 -12.60 -11.94 33.22
C ALA A 748 -13.38 -12.99 32.41
N ARG A 749 -14.70 -13.07 32.63
CA ARG A 749 -15.60 -13.98 31.91
C ARG A 749 -15.62 -13.66 30.42
N ILE A 750 -15.76 -12.37 30.05
CA ILE A 750 -15.74 -11.92 28.65
C ILE A 750 -14.45 -12.38 27.97
N TRP A 751 -13.30 -12.19 28.61
CA TRP A 751 -12.01 -12.52 28.00
C TRP A 751 -11.76 -14.05 27.92
N TYR A 752 -12.20 -14.82 28.91
CA TYR A 752 -12.18 -16.29 28.78
C TYR A 752 -13.08 -16.78 27.66
N ASP A 753 -14.29 -16.23 27.53
CA ASP A 753 -15.25 -16.61 26.48
C ASP A 753 -14.71 -16.26 25.08
N ARG A 754 -13.97 -15.14 24.94
CA ARG A 754 -13.28 -14.76 23.70
C ARG A 754 -12.23 -15.82 23.29
N VAL A 755 -11.36 -16.24 24.19
CA VAL A 755 -10.35 -17.27 23.90
C VAL A 755 -11.01 -18.61 23.61
N LEU A 756 -12.02 -19.02 24.38
CA LEU A 756 -12.76 -20.26 24.14
C LEU A 756 -13.50 -20.27 22.81
N SER A 757 -14.00 -19.11 22.35
CA SER A 757 -14.58 -18.97 21.02
C SER A 757 -13.54 -19.16 19.92
N LEU A 758 -12.39 -18.46 20.01
CA LEU A 758 -11.31 -18.60 19.04
C LEU A 758 -10.80 -20.05 18.97
N TRP A 759 -10.71 -20.72 20.10
CA TRP A 759 -10.23 -22.09 20.23
C TRP A 759 -11.36 -23.13 20.29
N SER A 760 -12.52 -22.83 19.69
CA SER A 760 -13.68 -23.72 19.68
C SER A 760 -13.38 -25.08 19.02
N ASP A 761 -12.43 -25.10 18.07
CA ASP A 761 -11.95 -26.31 17.38
C ASP A 761 -10.40 -26.38 17.41
N ALA A 762 -9.83 -26.11 18.59
CA ALA A 762 -8.38 -26.14 18.78
C ALA A 762 -7.82 -27.58 18.68
N ASP A 763 -6.61 -27.70 18.17
CA ASP A 763 -5.90 -28.96 18.02
C ASP A 763 -5.69 -29.68 19.37
N ALA A 764 -5.51 -30.99 19.30
CA ALA A 764 -5.39 -31.85 20.49
C ALA A 764 -4.34 -31.38 21.50
N GLU A 765 -3.25 -30.82 21.03
CA GLU A 765 -2.16 -30.28 21.85
C GLU A 765 -2.60 -29.12 22.76
N LEU A 766 -3.60 -28.34 22.38
CA LEU A 766 -4.14 -27.25 23.17
C LEU A 766 -5.29 -27.61 24.09
N GLN A 767 -5.86 -28.83 23.98
CA GLN A 767 -7.00 -29.27 24.80
C GLN A 767 -6.75 -29.18 26.30
N PRO A 768 -5.56 -29.51 26.85
CA PRO A 768 -5.30 -29.28 28.27
C PRO A 768 -5.41 -27.80 28.69
N VAL A 769 -4.98 -26.86 27.83
CA VAL A 769 -5.09 -25.42 28.08
C VAL A 769 -6.57 -25.00 28.02
N VAL A 770 -7.30 -25.47 27.00
CA VAL A 770 -8.73 -25.20 26.85
C VAL A 770 -9.53 -25.71 28.06
N ALA A 771 -9.22 -26.92 28.56
CA ALA A 771 -9.86 -27.44 29.74
C ALA A 771 -9.60 -26.56 30.98
N ARG A 772 -8.36 -26.13 31.18
CA ARG A 772 -8.00 -25.18 32.26
C ARG A 772 -8.77 -23.86 32.16
N ILE A 773 -8.87 -23.30 30.95
CA ILE A 773 -9.63 -22.06 30.72
C ILE A 773 -11.12 -22.25 31.04
N ARG A 774 -11.72 -23.36 30.62
CA ARG A 774 -13.13 -23.70 30.92
C ARG A 774 -13.35 -23.82 32.44
N ALA A 775 -12.44 -24.46 33.17
CA ALA A 775 -12.50 -24.61 34.63
C ALA A 775 -12.38 -23.22 35.31
N ALA A 776 -11.40 -22.40 34.92
CA ALA A 776 -11.23 -21.04 35.45
C ALA A 776 -12.46 -20.17 35.21
N ARG A 777 -13.01 -20.22 34.00
CA ARG A 777 -14.24 -19.50 33.65
C ARG A 777 -15.43 -19.95 34.47
N ALA A 778 -15.60 -21.26 34.69
CA ALA A 778 -16.68 -21.83 35.50
C ALA A 778 -16.58 -21.41 36.97
N ALA A 779 -15.38 -21.30 37.52
CA ALA A 779 -15.13 -20.86 38.90
C ALA A 779 -15.54 -19.40 39.18
N LEU A 780 -15.76 -18.57 38.14
CA LEU A 780 -16.26 -17.20 38.29
C LEU A 780 -17.75 -17.13 38.67
N GLY A 781 -18.49 -18.24 38.54
CA GLY A 781 -19.93 -18.30 38.78
C GLY A 781 -20.78 -17.56 37.71
N PRO A 782 -22.09 -17.45 37.92
CA PRO A 782 -22.97 -16.70 36.99
C PRO A 782 -22.67 -15.19 37.01
N PRO A 783 -23.06 -14.44 35.96
CA PRO A 783 -23.03 -12.97 35.99
C PRO A 783 -23.74 -12.44 37.22
N ARG A 784 -23.25 -11.36 37.80
CA ARG A 784 -24.01 -10.59 38.79
C ARG A 784 -24.95 -9.68 38.00
N ASP A 785 -26.26 -9.81 38.31
CA ASP A 785 -27.31 -8.92 37.74
C ASP A 785 -27.07 -7.46 38.17
#